data_43cb4b776081c4cea292c4e20afec2b3
#
_entry.id   43cb4b776081c4cea292c4e20afec2b3
#
_cell.length_a   1.000
_cell.length_b   1.000
_cell.length_c   1.000
_cell.angle_alpha   90.00
_cell.angle_beta   90.00
_cell.angle_gamma   90.00
#
_symmetry.space_group_name_H-M   'P 1'
#
loop_
_entity.id
_entity.type
_entity.pdbx_description
1 polymer ?
#
loop_
_entity_poly.entity_id
_entity_poly.type
_entity_poly.pdbx_seq_one_letter_code
_entity_poly.pdbx_strand_id
1 'polypeptide(L)'
;MPPDGAVLAAGQRFDIRVEATSDTAEPPSKLTVTLSGKDITSQNILDPGTNGERGAGGTGTVDGALARLFWAGTAPPNTTNFLKRQVVLTTSGTIVIEARTADGATARVRLTVESWRALASARGGRPAKNIILLLGDGMGIAHRTAARLVSRGLTNGKANGRLAMDTLDATGMVMTASLNSAITDSSPGMSSYATGQKSNNNQEGVFPDNTANAFDNPRTEYIGEFLKRTRGAGFNVGIVTTADVTDSTPAANAVHTSDRTAGAGIADRFFEERATNGVTVLMGGGQRYFMPKEDRGERTDGRRLAPEFEQEGYTWIATRTDVQRLLAASPVPKKILGLFHQTHMAVAFDKVGAGKYSDELARPANEAYRDSPMLEDMAALALKSLSAHSPSGFYLMIEGASIDKRAHAADSERMIWDTIEFDRAVAVALAFARRTNSDQDPSNDTLVIVTADHESGGLGIIGVGNERYAPATLGKAVRDYAAVFRFTTPQELTLFPNYPLDDKGFPTDPDPSRKILLGWAGAPDHNENWVSNRIQQEQAIAQKGETTVSVANPARDGDGPDSDNKTVGGKPIPGFLVRGTIENGETACPDVTVCTADTPSVGHTISGHTASDVPLSASGPGAWQFVGVYENTDVFLKILRASTGNYRVGSDAGLTPGASARPVQPRK
;
A
#
# COMPACT_ATOMS: atom_id res chain seq x y z
N MET A 1 3.17 -9.09 22.80
CA MET A 1 2.64 -7.81 23.35
C MET A 1 2.75 -6.75 22.27
N PRO A 2 1.94 -5.68 22.29
CA PRO A 2 2.25 -4.51 21.48
C PRO A 2 3.70 -4.07 21.66
N PRO A 3 4.35 -3.45 20.68
CA PRO A 3 5.72 -2.96 20.82
C PRO A 3 5.87 -1.96 21.98
N ASP A 4 7.03 -1.94 22.64
CA ASP A 4 7.32 -0.91 23.67
C ASP A 4 7.30 0.48 23.02
N GLY A 5 6.65 1.43 23.66
CA GLY A 5 6.46 2.78 23.13
C GLY A 5 5.30 2.96 22.15
N ALA A 6 4.52 1.91 21.85
CA ALA A 6 3.37 2.02 20.95
C ALA A 6 2.37 3.10 21.43
N VAL A 7 1.77 3.82 20.48
CA VAL A 7 0.79 4.87 20.73
C VAL A 7 -0.58 4.44 20.21
N LEU A 8 -1.55 4.31 21.10
CA LEU A 8 -2.92 3.92 20.80
C LEU A 8 -3.85 5.13 20.87
N ALA A 9 -4.86 5.16 20.00
CA ALA A 9 -5.95 6.11 20.18
C ALA A 9 -6.88 5.68 21.34
N ALA A 10 -7.32 6.62 22.16
CA ALA A 10 -8.30 6.32 23.20
C ALA A 10 -9.57 5.69 22.59
N GLY A 11 -9.91 4.48 23.04
CA GLY A 11 -11.03 3.70 22.52
C GLY A 11 -10.70 2.76 21.36
N GLN A 12 -9.48 2.75 20.85
CA GLN A 12 -9.03 1.78 19.83
C GLN A 12 -8.94 0.37 20.44
N ARG A 13 -9.35 -0.64 19.68
CA ARG A 13 -9.23 -2.05 20.06
C ARG A 13 -7.87 -2.60 19.67
N PHE A 14 -7.31 -3.41 20.56
CA PHE A 14 -6.09 -4.18 20.29
C PHE A 14 -6.06 -5.44 21.12
N ASP A 15 -5.22 -6.39 20.74
CA ASP A 15 -5.04 -7.64 21.46
C ASP A 15 -3.75 -7.61 22.27
N ILE A 16 -3.75 -8.32 23.40
CA ILE A 16 -2.56 -8.56 24.21
C ILE A 16 -2.26 -10.06 24.10
N ARG A 17 -1.12 -10.40 23.51
CA ARG A 17 -0.56 -11.75 23.54
C ARG A 17 0.78 -11.74 24.25
N VAL A 18 0.99 -12.70 25.13
CA VAL A 18 2.25 -12.92 25.83
C VAL A 18 2.66 -14.37 25.65
N GLU A 19 3.89 -14.58 25.27
CA GLU A 19 4.48 -15.89 25.07
C GLU A 19 5.74 -15.99 25.93
N ALA A 20 5.76 -16.97 26.82
CA ALA A 20 6.90 -17.28 27.66
C ALA A 20 7.45 -18.64 27.24
N THR A 21 8.64 -18.62 26.63
CA THR A 21 9.32 -19.81 26.11
C THR A 21 10.47 -20.19 27.05
N SER A 22 10.59 -21.47 27.36
CA SER A 22 11.71 -22.01 28.13
C SER A 22 12.82 -22.52 27.21
N ASP A 23 14.06 -22.44 27.68
CA ASP A 23 15.20 -23.09 27.01
C ASP A 23 15.21 -24.61 27.22
N THR A 24 14.31 -25.14 28.04
CA THR A 24 14.11 -26.58 28.30
C THR A 24 12.89 -27.10 27.52
N ALA A 25 12.70 -28.42 27.51
CA ALA A 25 11.54 -29.03 26.87
C ALA A 25 10.20 -28.73 27.60
N GLU A 26 10.24 -28.30 28.86
CA GLU A 26 9.06 -28.00 29.66
C GLU A 26 8.73 -26.49 29.59
N PRO A 27 7.46 -26.14 29.38
CA PRO A 27 7.04 -24.74 29.36
C PRO A 27 7.12 -24.15 30.80
N PRO A 28 7.27 -22.81 30.92
CA PRO A 28 7.21 -22.13 32.21
C PRO A 28 5.89 -22.44 32.92
N SER A 29 5.96 -22.87 34.18
CA SER A 29 4.83 -23.46 34.93
C SER A 29 3.69 -22.49 35.24
N LYS A 30 3.97 -21.19 35.22
CA LYS A 30 2.97 -20.14 35.52
C LYS A 30 3.35 -18.85 34.87
N LEU A 31 2.40 -18.28 34.14
CA LEU A 31 2.52 -16.94 33.54
C LEU A 31 1.49 -16.02 34.22
N THR A 32 1.95 -14.92 34.79
CA THR A 32 1.10 -13.85 35.35
C THR A 32 1.20 -12.64 34.44
N VAL A 33 0.07 -12.08 34.03
CA VAL A 33 0.01 -10.88 33.18
C VAL A 33 -0.78 -9.78 33.89
N THR A 34 -0.19 -8.60 33.97
CA THR A 34 -0.83 -7.43 34.57
C THR A 34 -0.97 -6.29 33.56
N LEU A 35 -2.04 -5.53 33.68
CA LEU A 35 -2.32 -4.30 32.94
C LEU A 35 -2.42 -3.14 33.94
N SER A 36 -1.45 -2.22 33.92
CA SER A 36 -1.33 -1.13 34.90
C SER A 36 -1.44 -1.59 36.35
N GLY A 37 -0.75 -2.70 36.68
CA GLY A 37 -0.73 -3.29 38.01
C GLY A 37 -1.93 -4.17 38.36
N LYS A 38 -2.98 -4.20 37.53
CA LYS A 38 -4.14 -5.10 37.74
C LYS A 38 -3.85 -6.45 37.07
N ASP A 39 -3.97 -7.53 37.83
CA ASP A 39 -3.84 -8.89 37.32
C ASP A 39 -5.00 -9.20 36.34
N ILE A 40 -4.65 -9.60 35.13
CA ILE A 40 -5.58 -10.01 34.06
C ILE A 40 -5.37 -11.46 33.63
N THR A 41 -4.55 -12.23 34.34
CA THR A 41 -4.17 -13.62 33.99
C THR A 41 -5.37 -14.51 33.77
N SER A 42 -6.41 -14.37 34.61
CA SER A 42 -7.66 -15.12 34.49
C SER A 42 -8.48 -14.82 33.23
N GLN A 43 -8.13 -13.75 32.51
CA GLN A 43 -8.79 -13.35 31.26
C GLN A 43 -8.15 -13.99 30.02
N ASN A 44 -7.22 -14.93 30.23
CA ASN A 44 -6.66 -15.73 29.12
C ASN A 44 -7.77 -16.53 28.44
N ILE A 45 -7.86 -16.39 27.11
CA ILE A 45 -8.87 -17.07 26.30
C ILE A 45 -8.33 -18.30 25.55
N LEU A 46 -7.03 -18.58 25.66
CA LEU A 46 -6.43 -19.76 25.03
C LEU A 46 -6.72 -21.03 25.84
N ASP A 47 -6.93 -22.13 25.15
CA ASP A 47 -6.98 -23.45 25.74
C ASP A 47 -5.57 -23.92 26.14
N PRO A 48 -5.40 -24.57 27.30
CA PRO A 48 -4.13 -25.10 27.74
C PRO A 48 -3.54 -26.09 26.71
N GLY A 49 -2.27 -25.89 26.33
CA GLY A 49 -1.56 -26.80 25.43
C GLY A 49 -1.90 -26.64 23.95
N THR A 50 -2.75 -25.68 23.61
CA THR A 50 -3.07 -25.30 22.23
C THR A 50 -2.98 -23.78 22.07
N ASN A 51 -2.93 -23.28 20.85
CA ASN A 51 -3.14 -21.85 20.58
C ASN A 51 -4.61 -21.55 20.21
N GLY A 52 -5.50 -22.54 20.38
CA GLY A 52 -6.93 -22.40 20.14
C GLY A 52 -7.61 -21.54 21.21
N GLU A 53 -8.52 -20.66 20.81
CA GLU A 53 -9.32 -19.87 21.76
C GLU A 53 -10.40 -20.73 22.41
N ARG A 54 -10.64 -20.52 23.71
CA ARG A 54 -11.72 -21.22 24.43
C ARG A 54 -13.07 -20.88 23.81
N GLY A 55 -13.88 -21.89 23.60
CA GLY A 55 -15.21 -21.77 23.00
C GLY A 55 -15.18 -21.75 21.46
N ALA A 56 -14.02 -21.75 20.85
CA ALA A 56 -13.87 -21.93 19.41
C ALA A 56 -13.84 -23.40 18.99
N GLY A 57 -13.83 -24.30 19.95
CA GLY A 57 -13.87 -25.75 19.74
C GLY A 57 -15.20 -26.20 19.15
N GLY A 58 -15.32 -26.21 17.85
CA GLY A 58 -16.02 -27.21 17.08
C GLY A 58 -17.55 -27.28 17.11
N THR A 59 -18.28 -26.29 17.57
CA THR A 59 -19.76 -26.28 17.45
C THR A 59 -20.35 -25.01 16.88
N GLY A 60 -19.54 -24.04 16.52
CA GLY A 60 -19.96 -22.89 15.73
C GLY A 60 -19.87 -23.21 14.24
N THR A 61 -20.86 -22.83 13.49
CA THR A 61 -21.10 -23.02 12.06
C THR A 61 -20.03 -22.46 11.10
N VAL A 62 -18.79 -22.46 11.48
CA VAL A 62 -17.65 -22.19 10.57
C VAL A 62 -17.26 -23.53 9.97
N ASP A 63 -17.41 -23.66 8.66
CA ASP A 63 -17.06 -24.86 7.91
C ASP A 63 -15.68 -25.37 8.33
N GLY A 64 -15.51 -26.70 8.53
CA GLY A 64 -14.33 -27.29 9.15
C GLY A 64 -13.00 -26.99 8.47
N ALA A 65 -13.01 -26.54 7.21
CA ALA A 65 -11.84 -26.06 6.49
C ALA A 65 -11.41 -24.66 6.95
N LEU A 66 -12.35 -23.76 7.20
CA LEU A 66 -12.09 -22.41 7.73
C LEU A 66 -11.70 -22.46 9.21
N ALA A 67 -12.30 -23.34 9.99
CA ALA A 67 -11.91 -23.55 11.38
C ALA A 67 -10.41 -23.89 11.50
N ARG A 68 -9.83 -24.61 10.54
CA ARG A 68 -8.39 -24.91 10.51
C ARG A 68 -7.51 -23.70 10.22
N LEU A 69 -7.96 -22.76 9.40
CA LEU A 69 -7.25 -21.50 9.14
C LEU A 69 -7.23 -20.58 10.37
N PHE A 70 -8.26 -20.68 11.21
CA PHE A 70 -8.42 -19.81 12.39
C PHE A 70 -7.83 -20.38 13.68
N TRP A 71 -7.69 -21.72 13.79
CA TRP A 71 -7.50 -22.40 15.07
C TRP A 71 -6.37 -23.42 15.09
N ALA A 72 -5.66 -23.64 14.01
CA ALA A 72 -4.67 -24.71 13.92
C ALA A 72 -3.24 -24.24 14.16
N GLY A 73 -2.97 -23.66 15.31
CA GLY A 73 -1.61 -23.47 15.80
C GLY A 73 -1.40 -24.21 17.10
N THR A 74 -0.58 -25.25 17.12
CA THR A 74 -0.02 -25.75 18.38
C THR A 74 1.04 -24.77 18.86
N ALA A 75 0.93 -24.31 20.11
CA ALA A 75 2.04 -23.60 20.74
C ALA A 75 3.31 -24.47 20.65
N PRO A 76 4.50 -23.88 20.47
CA PRO A 76 5.73 -24.60 20.70
C PRO A 76 5.65 -25.31 22.06
N PRO A 77 6.06 -26.59 22.17
CA PRO A 77 5.80 -27.40 23.37
C PRO A 77 6.43 -26.83 24.64
N ASN A 78 7.43 -25.98 24.52
CA ASN A 78 8.12 -25.29 25.63
C ASN A 78 7.61 -23.87 25.89
N THR A 79 6.39 -23.52 25.45
CA THR A 79 5.84 -22.17 25.55
C THR A 79 4.53 -22.14 26.34
N THR A 80 4.42 -21.21 27.29
CA THR A 80 3.17 -20.87 27.98
C THR A 80 2.62 -19.57 27.39
N ASN A 81 1.36 -19.59 26.97
CA ASN A 81 0.71 -18.52 26.25
C ASN A 81 -0.40 -17.83 27.04
N PHE A 82 -0.53 -16.53 26.83
CA PHE A 82 -1.66 -15.72 27.23
C PHE A 82 -2.17 -14.92 26.04
N LEU A 83 -3.48 -14.91 25.82
CA LEU A 83 -4.13 -14.08 24.83
C LEU A 83 -5.39 -13.45 25.41
N LYS A 84 -5.52 -12.14 25.26
CA LYS A 84 -6.73 -11.37 25.50
C LYS A 84 -7.05 -10.53 24.28
N ARG A 85 -8.21 -10.77 23.69
CA ARG A 85 -8.70 -10.05 22.51
C ARG A 85 -9.45 -8.78 22.88
N GLN A 86 -9.48 -7.83 21.96
CA GLN A 86 -10.32 -6.61 21.97
C GLN A 86 -10.18 -5.76 23.25
N VAL A 87 -8.97 -5.57 23.72
CA VAL A 87 -8.69 -4.65 24.82
C VAL A 87 -8.98 -3.22 24.37
N VAL A 88 -9.67 -2.46 25.21
CA VAL A 88 -10.00 -1.06 24.96
C VAL A 88 -9.50 -0.20 26.12
N LEU A 89 -8.70 0.80 25.82
CA LEU A 89 -8.21 1.78 26.78
C LEU A 89 -8.81 3.16 26.45
N THR A 90 -9.61 3.71 27.34
CA THR A 90 -10.37 4.92 27.09
C THR A 90 -9.77 6.18 27.73
N THR A 91 -8.89 5.99 28.70
CA THR A 91 -8.25 7.08 29.45
C THR A 91 -6.86 7.33 28.89
N SER A 92 -6.59 8.58 28.53
CA SER A 92 -5.25 9.00 28.06
C SER A 92 -4.20 8.88 29.16
N GLY A 93 -3.00 8.48 28.78
CA GLY A 93 -1.89 8.34 29.70
C GLY A 93 -0.98 7.17 29.36
N THR A 94 0.01 6.93 30.19
CA THR A 94 0.93 5.80 30.06
C THR A 94 0.33 4.55 30.70
N ILE A 95 0.30 3.48 29.95
CA ILE A 95 -0.16 2.17 30.35
C ILE A 95 1.02 1.22 30.35
N VAL A 96 1.08 0.34 31.34
CA VAL A 96 2.13 -0.70 31.45
C VAL A 96 1.48 -2.08 31.36
N ILE A 97 1.99 -2.90 30.45
CA ILE A 97 1.72 -4.35 30.43
C ILE A 97 2.98 -5.02 30.98
N GLU A 98 2.82 -5.86 31.99
CA GLU A 98 3.92 -6.62 32.57
C GLU A 98 3.53 -8.09 32.62
N ALA A 99 4.44 -8.95 32.21
CA ALA A 99 4.33 -10.40 32.30
C ALA A 99 5.44 -10.96 33.16
N ARG A 100 5.12 -11.98 33.97
CA ARG A 100 6.07 -12.63 34.86
C ARG A 100 5.82 -14.13 34.90
N THR A 101 6.89 -14.90 34.78
CA THR A 101 6.86 -16.36 34.99
C THR A 101 7.18 -16.72 36.45
N ALA A 102 6.86 -17.96 36.87
CA ALA A 102 7.08 -18.42 38.25
C ALA A 102 8.57 -18.50 38.62
N ASP A 103 9.44 -18.73 37.66
CA ASP A 103 10.91 -18.76 37.81
C ASP A 103 11.54 -17.34 37.84
N GLY A 104 10.72 -16.30 37.71
CA GLY A 104 11.11 -14.90 37.86
C GLY A 104 11.47 -14.16 36.60
N ALA A 105 11.39 -14.75 35.40
CA ALA A 105 11.54 -14.02 34.16
C ALA A 105 10.43 -12.98 34.02
N THR A 106 10.78 -11.79 33.50
CA THR A 106 9.84 -10.68 33.37
C THR A 106 9.98 -10.00 32.01
N ALA A 107 8.85 -9.61 31.42
CA ALA A 107 8.77 -8.75 30.26
C ALA A 107 7.84 -7.58 30.55
N ARG A 108 8.18 -6.39 30.05
CA ARG A 108 7.41 -5.17 30.29
C ARG A 108 7.39 -4.30 29.05
N VAL A 109 6.22 -3.79 28.71
CA VAL A 109 6.04 -2.78 27.68
C VAL A 109 5.27 -1.58 28.22
N ARG A 110 5.60 -0.40 27.73
CA ARG A 110 4.89 0.85 28.01
C ARG A 110 4.17 1.29 26.76
N LEU A 111 2.90 1.61 26.89
CA LEU A 111 2.06 2.13 25.84
C LEU A 111 1.63 3.55 26.20
N THR A 112 1.44 4.39 25.22
CA THR A 112 0.78 5.70 25.41
C THR A 112 -0.61 5.65 24.81
N VAL A 113 -1.62 6.00 25.57
CA VAL A 113 -2.98 6.20 25.06
C VAL A 113 -3.18 7.68 24.83
N GLU A 114 -3.45 8.09 23.62
CA GLU A 114 -3.66 9.48 23.24
C GLU A 114 -5.13 9.81 23.02
N SER A 115 -5.54 10.98 23.51
CA SER A 115 -6.82 11.56 23.15
C SER A 115 -6.76 12.16 21.76
N TRP A 116 -7.69 11.77 20.92
CA TRP A 116 -7.84 12.29 19.56
C TRP A 116 -8.92 13.40 19.44
N ARG A 117 -9.62 13.71 20.55
CA ARG A 117 -10.76 14.64 20.58
C ARG A 117 -10.39 16.13 20.67
N ALA A 118 -9.17 16.45 21.12
CA ALA A 118 -8.88 17.80 21.64
C ALA A 118 -8.53 18.88 20.60
N LEU A 119 -8.22 18.53 19.35
CA LEU A 119 -7.65 19.49 18.40
C LEU A 119 -8.65 20.13 17.43
N ALA A 120 -9.78 19.50 17.16
CA ALA A 120 -10.79 20.03 16.25
C ALA A 120 -11.43 21.34 16.76
N SER A 121 -11.57 21.49 18.08
CA SER A 121 -12.15 22.68 18.70
C SER A 121 -11.21 23.90 18.78
N ALA A 122 -9.88 23.65 18.80
CA ALA A 122 -8.90 24.71 19.05
C ALA A 122 -8.70 25.68 17.86
N ARG A 123 -9.08 25.30 16.65
CA ARG A 123 -8.96 26.12 15.43
C ARG A 123 -10.26 26.35 14.66
N GLY A 124 -11.41 25.98 15.21
CA GLY A 124 -12.73 26.27 14.61
C GLY A 124 -13.00 25.55 13.28
N GLY A 125 -12.25 24.48 12.97
CA GLY A 125 -12.39 23.72 11.74
C GLY A 125 -13.59 22.77 11.76
N ARG A 126 -14.27 22.61 10.62
CA ARG A 126 -15.29 21.59 10.40
C ARG A 126 -14.61 20.21 10.38
N PRO A 127 -15.23 19.15 10.94
CA PRO A 127 -14.66 17.82 10.92
C PRO A 127 -14.84 17.15 9.56
N ALA A 128 -13.88 16.32 9.18
CA ALA A 128 -14.05 15.45 8.03
C ALA A 128 -15.05 14.33 8.33
N LYS A 129 -16.13 14.29 7.59
CA LYS A 129 -17.07 13.17 7.63
C LYS A 129 -16.58 12.00 6.78
N ASN A 130 -16.09 12.32 5.59
CA ASN A 130 -15.53 11.37 4.66
C ASN A 130 -14.01 11.48 4.64
N ILE A 131 -13.35 10.35 4.47
CA ILE A 131 -11.90 10.25 4.41
C ILE A 131 -11.55 9.50 3.15
N ILE A 132 -10.71 10.09 2.30
CA ILE A 132 -10.16 9.45 1.10
C ILE A 132 -8.65 9.43 1.25
N LEU A 133 -8.08 8.24 1.34
CA LEU A 133 -6.65 8.01 1.33
C LEU A 133 -6.26 7.43 -0.04
N LEU A 134 -5.45 8.17 -0.79
CA LEU A 134 -4.89 7.70 -2.05
C LEU A 134 -3.42 7.35 -1.83
N LEU A 135 -3.04 6.14 -2.19
CA LEU A 135 -1.70 5.60 -2.01
C LEU A 135 -1.12 5.20 -3.36
N GLY A 136 -0.05 5.88 -3.76
CA GLY A 136 0.80 5.43 -4.87
C GLY A 136 1.87 4.52 -4.29
N ASP A 137 1.72 3.22 -4.47
CA ASP A 137 2.65 2.23 -3.94
C ASP A 137 4.05 2.50 -4.49
N GLY A 138 5.06 2.56 -3.62
CA GLY A 138 6.44 2.83 -4.00
C GLY A 138 6.74 4.25 -4.52
N MET A 139 5.77 5.17 -4.46
CA MET A 139 5.84 6.49 -5.11
C MET A 139 6.66 7.51 -4.30
N GLY A 140 7.97 7.55 -4.51
CA GLY A 140 8.82 8.63 -3.99
C GLY A 140 8.68 9.96 -4.75
N ILE A 141 9.44 10.96 -4.33
CA ILE A 141 9.43 12.32 -4.92
C ILE A 141 9.81 12.29 -6.41
N ALA A 142 10.79 11.47 -6.78
CA ALA A 142 11.27 11.39 -8.17
C ALA A 142 10.21 10.81 -9.11
N HIS A 143 9.40 9.85 -8.67
CA HIS A 143 8.27 9.30 -9.42
C HIS A 143 7.25 10.39 -9.77
N ARG A 144 6.82 11.18 -8.77
CA ARG A 144 5.93 12.35 -8.99
C ARG A 144 6.54 13.36 -9.94
N THR A 145 7.84 13.63 -9.81
CA THR A 145 8.53 14.59 -10.65
C THR A 145 8.62 14.11 -12.09
N ALA A 146 8.94 12.82 -12.31
CA ALA A 146 8.98 12.23 -13.64
C ALA A 146 7.61 12.31 -14.34
N ALA A 147 6.54 11.89 -13.65
CA ALA A 147 5.18 11.98 -14.15
C ALA A 147 4.77 13.44 -14.49
N ARG A 148 5.14 14.41 -13.66
CA ARG A 148 4.88 15.83 -13.93
C ARG A 148 5.64 16.33 -15.14
N LEU A 149 6.93 16.01 -15.27
CA LEU A 149 7.73 16.41 -16.42
C LEU A 149 7.14 15.87 -17.72
N VAL A 150 6.75 14.60 -17.73
CA VAL A 150 6.20 13.94 -18.91
C VAL A 150 4.80 14.47 -19.26
N SER A 151 3.90 14.58 -18.27
CA SER A 151 2.50 14.94 -18.52
C SER A 151 2.23 16.45 -18.57
N ARG A 152 3.19 17.29 -18.25
CA ARG A 152 3.01 18.76 -18.25
C ARG A 152 4.09 19.50 -19.04
N GLY A 153 5.32 19.00 -19.04
CA GLY A 153 6.45 19.66 -19.65
C GLY A 153 6.87 20.95 -18.93
N LEU A 154 7.84 21.64 -19.54
CA LEU A 154 8.44 22.86 -19.03
C LEU A 154 8.55 23.92 -20.13
N THR A 155 8.35 25.18 -19.76
CA THR A 155 8.62 26.33 -20.62
C THR A 155 9.38 27.39 -19.82
N ASN A 156 10.49 27.84 -20.33
CA ASN A 156 11.35 28.84 -19.67
C ASN A 156 11.68 28.49 -18.22
N GLY A 157 11.97 27.21 -17.94
CA GLY A 157 12.29 26.69 -16.62
C GLY A 157 11.11 26.55 -15.65
N LYS A 158 9.89 26.78 -16.10
CA LYS A 158 8.66 26.64 -15.30
C LYS A 158 7.83 25.48 -15.82
N ALA A 159 7.28 24.69 -14.89
CA ALA A 159 6.32 23.65 -15.24
C ALA A 159 5.07 24.29 -15.90
N ASN A 160 4.63 23.73 -17.03
CA ASN A 160 3.44 24.18 -17.74
C ASN A 160 2.13 23.85 -17.01
N GLY A 161 2.20 23.03 -15.97
CA GLY A 161 1.07 22.67 -15.12
C GLY A 161 1.51 21.87 -13.90
N ARG A 162 0.57 21.62 -13.02
CA ARG A 162 0.74 20.79 -11.82
C ARG A 162 0.01 19.48 -12.00
N LEU A 163 0.51 18.43 -11.39
CA LEU A 163 -0.28 17.23 -11.11
C LEU A 163 -1.43 17.58 -10.16
N ALA A 164 -2.50 16.79 -10.15
CA ALA A 164 -3.57 16.97 -9.19
C ALA A 164 -3.04 16.85 -7.74
N MET A 165 -2.14 15.89 -7.50
CA MET A 165 -1.48 15.70 -6.22
C MET A 165 -0.55 16.85 -5.79
N ASP A 166 -0.15 17.74 -6.70
CA ASP A 166 0.65 18.94 -6.39
C ASP A 166 -0.23 20.14 -5.95
N THR A 167 -1.56 20.00 -5.97
CA THR A 167 -2.51 21.09 -5.68
C THR A 167 -3.15 20.99 -4.29
N LEU A 168 -2.76 20.00 -3.48
CA LEU A 168 -3.26 19.85 -2.12
C LEU A 168 -2.68 20.94 -1.20
N ASP A 169 -3.42 21.30 -0.14
CA ASP A 169 -3.16 22.48 0.69
C ASP A 169 -1.99 22.32 1.67
N ALA A 170 -1.70 21.08 2.09
CA ALA A 170 -0.66 20.78 3.06
C ALA A 170 0.28 19.70 2.50
N THR A 171 1.56 19.78 2.83
CA THR A 171 2.56 18.77 2.46
C THR A 171 3.50 18.51 3.63
N GLY A 172 3.80 17.24 3.87
CA GLY A 172 4.78 16.75 4.82
C GLY A 172 5.59 15.59 4.23
N MET A 173 6.48 15.06 5.04
CA MET A 173 7.29 13.88 4.75
C MET A 173 7.01 12.81 5.81
N VAL A 174 6.97 11.57 5.41
CA VAL A 174 6.65 10.43 6.28
C VAL A 174 7.82 9.47 6.32
N MET A 175 8.29 9.16 7.53
CA MET A 175 9.27 8.11 7.80
C MET A 175 8.60 6.75 7.69
N THR A 176 9.20 5.81 6.94
CA THR A 176 8.50 4.61 6.45
C THR A 176 8.88 3.30 7.15
N ALA A 177 9.91 3.26 7.98
CA ALA A 177 10.40 2.03 8.61
C ALA A 177 9.28 1.14 9.19
N SER A 178 9.41 -0.18 9.03
CA SER A 178 8.56 -1.19 9.69
C SER A 178 9.04 -1.48 11.13
N LEU A 179 8.43 -2.46 11.80
CA LEU A 179 8.84 -2.83 13.17
C LEU A 179 10.21 -3.52 13.21
N ASN A 180 10.54 -4.29 12.18
CA ASN A 180 11.76 -5.12 12.13
C ASN A 180 12.75 -4.72 11.03
N SER A 181 12.47 -3.64 10.28
CA SER A 181 13.36 -3.23 9.18
C SER A 181 13.32 -1.71 8.95
N ALA A 182 14.47 -1.13 8.63
CA ALA A 182 14.56 0.25 8.14
C ALA A 182 13.89 0.40 6.76
N ILE A 183 13.83 -0.68 5.98
CA ILE A 183 13.17 -0.74 4.68
C ILE A 183 11.90 -1.54 4.85
N THR A 184 10.76 -0.87 4.74
CA THR A 184 9.44 -1.50 4.86
C THR A 184 9.04 -2.21 3.57
N ASP A 185 8.15 -3.21 3.69
CA ASP A 185 7.30 -3.63 2.57
C ASP A 185 5.92 -2.95 2.67
N SER A 186 5.07 -3.17 1.67
CA SER A 186 3.76 -2.50 1.57
C SER A 186 2.79 -2.92 2.68
N SER A 187 2.90 -4.16 3.22
CA SER A 187 2.02 -4.65 4.30
C SER A 187 2.11 -3.80 5.56
N PRO A 188 3.28 -3.67 6.24
CA PRO A 188 3.43 -2.81 7.40
C PRO A 188 3.39 -1.32 7.03
N GLY A 189 3.77 -0.93 5.79
CA GLY A 189 3.66 0.43 5.31
C GLY A 189 2.23 0.94 5.38
N MET A 190 1.29 0.25 4.73
CA MET A 190 -0.15 0.59 4.79
C MET A 190 -0.75 0.34 6.17
N SER A 191 -0.39 -0.77 6.84
CA SER A 191 -0.88 -1.07 8.19
C SER A 191 -0.59 0.05 9.17
N SER A 192 0.59 0.68 9.08
CA SER A 192 0.96 1.81 9.94
C SER A 192 0.02 3.00 9.76
N TYR A 193 -0.39 3.31 8.52
CA TYR A 193 -1.38 4.36 8.26
C TYR A 193 -2.78 4.00 8.76
N ALA A 194 -3.15 2.74 8.62
CA ALA A 194 -4.51 2.28 8.90
C ALA A 194 -4.75 1.89 10.37
N THR A 195 -3.69 1.63 11.16
CA THR A 195 -3.79 1.21 12.57
C THR A 195 -3.08 2.13 13.56
N GLY A 196 -2.14 2.96 13.08
CA GLY A 196 -1.24 3.71 13.96
C GLY A 196 -0.18 2.84 14.66
N GLN A 197 0.03 1.61 14.19
CA GLN A 197 0.95 0.65 14.81
C GLN A 197 1.95 0.11 13.79
N LYS A 198 3.16 -0.15 14.24
CA LYS A 198 4.18 -0.86 13.45
C LYS A 198 3.93 -2.36 13.48
N SER A 199 4.10 -3.03 12.34
CA SER A 199 4.13 -4.48 12.17
C SER A 199 5.45 -4.90 11.53
N ASN A 200 5.80 -6.18 11.60
CA ASN A 200 6.93 -6.71 10.85
C ASN A 200 6.63 -6.69 9.34
N ASN A 201 7.68 -6.70 8.52
CA ASN A 201 7.52 -6.95 7.09
C ASN A 201 6.69 -8.22 6.88
N ASN A 202 5.85 -8.24 5.84
CA ASN A 202 4.90 -9.30 5.54
C ASN A 202 3.62 -9.34 6.41
N GLN A 203 3.46 -8.49 7.43
CA GLN A 203 2.34 -8.51 8.36
C GLN A 203 1.37 -7.35 8.18
N GLU A 204 0.07 -7.62 8.32
CA GLU A 204 -1.04 -6.71 8.09
C GLU A 204 -1.90 -6.56 9.33
N GLY A 205 -1.86 -5.39 9.99
CA GLY A 205 -2.70 -5.05 11.13
C GLY A 205 -2.58 -5.97 12.34
N VAL A 206 -1.44 -6.62 12.49
CA VAL A 206 -1.15 -7.53 13.61
C VAL A 206 0.18 -7.19 14.28
N PHE A 207 0.32 -7.60 15.52
CA PHE A 207 1.61 -7.67 16.19
C PHE A 207 2.20 -9.08 15.99
N PRO A 208 3.54 -9.19 15.92
CA PRO A 208 4.17 -10.50 15.73
C PRO A 208 3.93 -11.44 16.93
N ASP A 209 3.85 -12.71 16.64
CA ASP A 209 3.91 -13.82 17.60
C ASP A 209 4.80 -14.94 17.06
N ASN A 210 4.90 -16.06 17.75
CA ASN A 210 5.77 -17.19 17.39
C ASN A 210 5.01 -18.39 16.81
N THR A 211 3.78 -18.21 16.38
CA THR A 211 3.01 -19.26 15.73
C THR A 211 3.14 -19.20 14.21
N ALA A 212 2.94 -20.34 13.56
CA ALA A 212 2.97 -20.45 12.10
C ALA A 212 1.60 -20.15 11.45
N ASN A 213 0.57 -19.87 12.25
CA ASN A 213 -0.77 -19.60 11.71
C ASN A 213 -0.86 -18.15 11.27
N ALA A 214 -1.14 -17.92 9.99
CA ALA A 214 -1.22 -16.58 9.41
C ALA A 214 -2.34 -15.69 9.97
N PHE A 215 -3.33 -16.24 10.69
CA PHE A 215 -4.54 -15.51 11.08
C PHE A 215 -4.84 -15.48 12.59
N ASP A 216 -3.95 -15.99 13.45
CA ASP A 216 -4.14 -16.02 14.90
C ASP A 216 -3.37 -14.93 15.65
N ASN A 217 -2.50 -14.20 14.99
CA ASN A 217 -1.71 -13.10 15.56
C ASN A 217 -2.58 -12.09 16.32
N PRO A 218 -2.03 -11.42 17.34
CA PRO A 218 -2.71 -10.35 18.05
C PRO A 218 -2.98 -9.16 17.12
N ARG A 219 -4.24 -8.75 17.06
CA ARG A 219 -4.75 -7.73 16.11
C ARG A 219 -4.73 -6.34 16.70
N THR A 220 -4.66 -5.35 15.82
CA THR A 220 -4.91 -3.94 16.13
C THR A 220 -5.94 -3.38 15.17
N GLU A 221 -6.96 -2.69 15.71
CA GLU A 221 -8.13 -2.23 14.97
C GLU A 221 -7.76 -1.23 13.87
N TYR A 222 -8.21 -1.49 12.66
CA TYR A 222 -8.09 -0.60 11.52
C TYR A 222 -8.97 0.64 11.66
N ILE A 223 -8.60 1.73 10.98
CA ILE A 223 -9.35 2.98 10.98
C ILE A 223 -10.79 2.80 10.45
N GLY A 224 -10.96 1.97 9.43
CA GLY A 224 -12.28 1.61 8.89
C GLY A 224 -13.16 0.94 9.92
N GLU A 225 -12.63 -0.03 10.65
CA GLU A 225 -13.32 -0.76 11.73
C GLU A 225 -13.65 0.18 12.91
N PHE A 226 -12.66 0.98 13.33
CA PHE A 226 -12.83 1.96 14.41
C PHE A 226 -13.96 2.95 14.10
N LEU A 227 -13.93 3.55 12.92
CA LEU A 227 -14.92 4.53 12.50
C LEU A 227 -16.30 3.88 12.30
N LYS A 228 -16.36 2.68 11.71
CA LYS A 228 -17.63 1.94 11.60
C LYS A 228 -18.23 1.62 12.96
N ARG A 229 -17.45 1.13 13.90
CA ARG A 229 -17.90 0.83 15.26
C ARG A 229 -18.36 2.08 16.00
N THR A 230 -17.65 3.19 15.86
CA THR A 230 -17.94 4.44 16.60
C THR A 230 -19.00 5.31 15.94
N ARG A 231 -19.19 5.21 14.62
CA ARG A 231 -20.17 6.00 13.85
C ARG A 231 -21.44 5.21 13.47
N GLY A 232 -21.43 3.87 13.68
CA GLY A 232 -22.58 3.00 13.48
C GLY A 232 -22.75 2.47 12.06
N ALA A 233 -23.85 1.77 11.82
CA ALA A 233 -24.13 1.00 10.60
C ALA A 233 -24.18 1.84 9.31
N GLY A 234 -24.33 3.16 9.43
CA GLY A 234 -24.31 4.09 8.29
C GLY A 234 -22.91 4.47 7.79
N PHE A 235 -21.83 4.00 8.46
CA PHE A 235 -20.45 4.18 8.00
C PHE A 235 -20.03 3.00 7.15
N ASN A 236 -19.45 3.24 5.97
CA ASN A 236 -18.98 2.20 5.07
C ASN A 236 -17.52 2.40 4.67
N VAL A 237 -16.90 1.31 4.23
CA VAL A 237 -15.49 1.27 3.78
C VAL A 237 -15.46 0.89 2.31
N GLY A 238 -14.61 1.57 1.54
CA GLY A 238 -14.29 1.24 0.16
C GLY A 238 -12.79 1.01 0.00
N ILE A 239 -12.45 0.03 -0.81
CA ILE A 239 -11.07 -0.31 -1.17
C ILE A 239 -11.03 -0.48 -2.69
N VAL A 240 -10.15 0.28 -3.34
CA VAL A 240 -9.96 0.28 -4.79
C VAL A 240 -8.47 0.20 -5.08
N THR A 241 -8.05 -0.70 -5.95
CA THR A 241 -6.63 -0.92 -6.27
C THR A 241 -6.44 -1.31 -7.73
N THR A 242 -5.23 -1.12 -8.25
CA THR A 242 -4.77 -1.74 -9.49
C THR A 242 -4.05 -3.08 -9.26
N ALA A 243 -3.85 -3.50 -7.99
CA ALA A 243 -3.35 -4.82 -7.62
C ALA A 243 -4.47 -5.87 -7.54
N ASP A 244 -4.10 -7.10 -7.13
CA ASP A 244 -5.03 -8.05 -6.54
C ASP A 244 -5.68 -7.40 -5.31
N VAL A 245 -7.00 -7.54 -5.13
CA VAL A 245 -7.65 -7.01 -3.91
C VAL A 245 -7.17 -7.70 -2.63
N THR A 246 -6.48 -8.83 -2.76
CA THR A 246 -5.86 -9.58 -1.68
C THR A 246 -4.37 -9.28 -1.50
N ASP A 247 -3.81 -8.37 -2.30
CA ASP A 247 -2.43 -7.91 -2.11
C ASP A 247 -2.31 -7.07 -0.83
N SER A 248 -1.10 -6.85 -0.39
CA SER A 248 -0.74 -6.26 0.90
C SER A 248 -1.44 -4.93 1.19
N THR A 249 -1.35 -3.95 0.30
CA THR A 249 -1.90 -2.61 0.52
C THR A 249 -3.41 -2.60 0.66
N PRO A 250 -4.21 -3.22 -0.24
CA PRO A 250 -5.66 -3.28 -0.06
C PRO A 250 -6.05 -4.12 1.17
N ALA A 251 -5.40 -5.27 1.41
CA ALA A 251 -5.71 -6.14 2.54
C ALA A 251 -5.44 -5.47 3.88
N ALA A 252 -4.34 -4.70 4.01
CA ALA A 252 -3.97 -3.95 5.21
C ALA A 252 -4.91 -2.78 5.57
N ASN A 253 -6.12 -2.77 5.03
CA ASN A 253 -7.21 -1.87 5.43
C ASN A 253 -8.38 -2.59 6.11
N ALA A 254 -8.41 -3.94 6.06
CA ALA A 254 -9.58 -4.70 6.49
C ALA A 254 -9.29 -6.14 6.92
N VAL A 255 -8.09 -6.66 6.66
CA VAL A 255 -7.72 -8.05 6.96
C VAL A 255 -6.51 -8.08 7.90
N HIS A 256 -6.55 -8.96 8.88
CA HIS A 256 -5.49 -9.16 9.85
C HIS A 256 -4.78 -10.47 9.55
N THR A 257 -3.52 -10.38 9.12
CA THR A 257 -2.71 -11.57 8.81
C THR A 257 -1.22 -11.33 9.08
N SER A 258 -0.50 -12.39 9.41
CA SER A 258 0.96 -12.37 9.47
C SER A 258 1.62 -12.79 8.15
N ASP A 259 0.83 -13.14 7.14
CA ASP A 259 1.32 -13.59 5.84
C ASP A 259 0.52 -12.98 4.68
N ARG A 260 1.10 -11.96 4.04
CA ARG A 260 0.51 -11.29 2.87
C ARG A 260 0.31 -12.21 1.66
N THR A 261 0.98 -13.37 1.64
CA THR A 261 0.88 -14.31 0.52
C THR A 261 -0.30 -15.27 0.64
N ALA A 262 -1.01 -15.26 1.78
CA ALA A 262 -2.16 -16.12 2.06
C ALA A 262 -3.44 -15.68 1.32
N GLY A 263 -3.35 -15.40 0.01
CA GLY A 263 -4.39 -14.71 -0.78
C GLY A 263 -5.79 -15.31 -0.68
N ALA A 264 -5.94 -16.64 -0.72
CA ALA A 264 -7.24 -17.28 -0.53
C ALA A 264 -7.82 -17.07 0.87
N GLY A 265 -6.97 -17.12 1.91
CA GLY A 265 -7.36 -16.83 3.29
C GLY A 265 -7.72 -15.36 3.49
N ILE A 266 -6.99 -14.44 2.82
CA ILE A 266 -7.30 -13.00 2.83
C ILE A 266 -8.67 -12.75 2.17
N ALA A 267 -8.97 -13.40 1.04
CA ALA A 267 -10.27 -13.32 0.39
C ALA A 267 -11.40 -13.82 1.31
N ASP A 268 -11.16 -14.92 2.04
CA ASP A 268 -12.10 -15.42 3.06
C ASP A 268 -12.36 -14.38 4.15
N ARG A 269 -11.31 -13.70 4.64
CA ARG A 269 -11.46 -12.66 5.68
C ARG A 269 -12.25 -11.46 5.19
N PHE A 270 -12.04 -11.00 3.96
CA PHE A 270 -12.90 -9.98 3.37
C PHE A 270 -14.37 -10.37 3.41
N PHE A 271 -14.68 -11.63 3.14
CA PHE A 271 -16.04 -12.14 3.16
C PHE A 271 -16.58 -12.35 4.57
N GLU A 272 -15.90 -13.12 5.40
CA GLU A 272 -16.39 -13.54 6.72
C GLU A 272 -16.47 -12.36 7.71
N GLU A 273 -15.51 -11.43 7.64
CA GLU A 273 -15.45 -10.29 8.54
C GLU A 273 -16.14 -9.02 7.99
N ARG A 274 -16.87 -9.11 6.86
CA ARG A 274 -17.53 -7.96 6.18
C ARG A 274 -18.46 -7.13 7.06
N ALA A 275 -19.06 -7.73 8.06
CA ALA A 275 -19.89 -7.01 9.02
C ALA A 275 -19.06 -6.10 9.94
N THR A 276 -17.85 -6.52 10.29
CA THR A 276 -16.92 -5.82 11.19
C THR A 276 -16.06 -4.82 10.43
N ASN A 277 -15.41 -5.25 9.34
CA ASN A 277 -14.53 -4.39 8.56
C ASN A 277 -15.30 -3.31 7.77
N GLY A 278 -16.58 -3.54 7.49
CA GLY A 278 -17.47 -2.56 6.86
C GLY A 278 -17.23 -2.33 5.37
N VAL A 279 -16.48 -3.19 4.71
CA VAL A 279 -16.18 -3.09 3.28
C VAL A 279 -17.46 -3.33 2.48
N THR A 280 -17.92 -2.31 1.78
CA THR A 280 -19.07 -2.36 0.87
C THR A 280 -18.67 -2.18 -0.58
N VAL A 281 -17.48 -1.63 -0.83
CA VAL A 281 -16.91 -1.52 -2.18
C VAL A 281 -15.52 -2.11 -2.15
N LEU A 282 -15.28 -3.16 -2.93
CA LEU A 282 -13.99 -3.83 -3.10
C LEU A 282 -13.74 -4.01 -4.59
N MET A 283 -12.76 -3.31 -5.16
CA MET A 283 -12.49 -3.32 -6.59
C MET A 283 -11.00 -3.40 -6.90
N GLY A 284 -10.63 -4.30 -7.81
CA GLY A 284 -9.25 -4.52 -8.28
C GLY A 284 -9.11 -5.79 -9.12
N GLY A 285 -7.92 -6.37 -9.14
CA GLY A 285 -7.65 -7.69 -9.68
C GLY A 285 -7.86 -8.80 -8.66
N GLY A 286 -7.24 -9.98 -8.89
CA GLY A 286 -7.19 -11.07 -7.93
C GLY A 286 -8.37 -12.04 -7.97
N GLN A 287 -9.10 -12.11 -9.08
CA GLN A 287 -10.22 -13.05 -9.24
C GLN A 287 -9.83 -14.48 -8.89
N ARG A 288 -8.57 -14.87 -9.12
CA ARG A 288 -8.03 -16.22 -8.84
C ARG A 288 -8.28 -16.68 -7.40
N TYR A 289 -8.27 -15.79 -6.42
CA TYR A 289 -8.48 -16.14 -5.01
C TYR A 289 -9.96 -16.23 -4.61
N PHE A 290 -10.86 -15.85 -5.51
CA PHE A 290 -12.31 -15.92 -5.32
C PHE A 290 -12.95 -17.10 -6.02
N MET A 291 -12.20 -17.84 -6.84
CA MET A 291 -12.70 -18.93 -7.66
C MET A 291 -11.87 -20.19 -7.45
N PRO A 292 -12.47 -21.40 -7.58
CA PRO A 292 -11.75 -22.65 -7.49
C PRO A 292 -10.93 -22.94 -8.77
N LYS A 293 -10.01 -23.91 -8.68
CA LYS A 293 -9.11 -24.27 -9.79
C LYS A 293 -9.85 -24.66 -11.07
N GLU A 294 -10.97 -25.34 -10.96
CA GLU A 294 -11.82 -25.71 -12.10
C GLU A 294 -12.40 -24.50 -12.85
N ASP A 295 -12.52 -23.36 -12.19
CA ASP A 295 -12.94 -22.09 -12.77
C ASP A 295 -11.77 -21.11 -13.00
N ARG A 296 -10.57 -21.63 -13.23
CA ARG A 296 -9.31 -20.89 -13.42
C ARG A 296 -8.85 -20.09 -12.20
N GLY A 297 -9.34 -20.43 -11.02
CA GLY A 297 -8.89 -19.83 -9.76
C GLY A 297 -7.74 -20.61 -9.14
N GLU A 298 -7.39 -20.24 -7.91
CA GLU A 298 -6.34 -20.92 -7.12
C GLU A 298 -6.89 -21.60 -5.86
N ARG A 299 -8.19 -21.45 -5.57
CA ARG A 299 -8.79 -22.07 -4.39
C ARG A 299 -8.81 -23.59 -4.50
N THR A 300 -8.45 -24.25 -3.40
CA THR A 300 -8.41 -25.72 -3.27
C THR A 300 -9.56 -26.27 -2.42
N ASP A 301 -10.37 -25.40 -1.83
CA ASP A 301 -11.52 -25.76 -0.98
C ASP A 301 -12.84 -25.91 -1.78
N GLY A 302 -12.81 -25.65 -3.08
CA GLY A 302 -13.96 -25.74 -3.96
C GLY A 302 -14.96 -24.56 -3.83
N ARG A 303 -14.70 -23.58 -2.96
CA ARG A 303 -15.58 -22.41 -2.79
C ARG A 303 -15.55 -21.50 -4.02
N ARG A 304 -16.70 -20.93 -4.32
CA ARG A 304 -16.91 -19.86 -5.31
C ARG A 304 -17.27 -18.58 -4.58
N LEU A 305 -16.27 -17.91 -4.08
CA LEU A 305 -16.46 -16.81 -3.16
C LEU A 305 -17.13 -15.59 -3.82
N ALA A 306 -16.88 -15.32 -5.10
CA ALA A 306 -17.54 -14.23 -5.79
C ALA A 306 -19.07 -14.41 -5.88
N PRO A 307 -19.63 -15.58 -6.25
CA PRO A 307 -21.06 -15.86 -6.09
C PRO A 307 -21.58 -15.79 -4.65
N GLU A 308 -20.77 -16.16 -3.63
CA GLU A 308 -21.17 -16.01 -2.24
C GLU A 308 -21.32 -14.53 -1.85
N PHE A 309 -20.45 -13.64 -2.33
CA PHE A 309 -20.62 -12.20 -2.19
C PHE A 309 -21.92 -11.70 -2.84
N GLU A 310 -22.30 -12.22 -4.02
CA GLU A 310 -23.58 -11.85 -4.65
C GLU A 310 -24.78 -12.26 -3.81
N GLN A 311 -24.75 -13.44 -3.18
CA GLN A 311 -25.79 -13.89 -2.24
C GLN A 311 -25.92 -12.95 -1.03
N GLU A 312 -24.82 -12.31 -0.64
CA GLU A 312 -24.79 -11.29 0.43
C GLU A 312 -25.13 -9.88 -0.08
N GLY A 313 -25.60 -9.76 -1.32
CA GLY A 313 -26.11 -8.54 -1.93
C GLY A 313 -25.05 -7.63 -2.56
N TYR A 314 -23.87 -8.15 -2.86
CA TYR A 314 -22.89 -7.44 -3.67
C TYR A 314 -23.24 -7.56 -5.15
N THR A 315 -23.01 -6.52 -5.91
CA THR A 315 -23.04 -6.56 -7.37
C THR A 315 -21.63 -6.89 -7.86
N TRP A 316 -21.43 -8.09 -8.39
CA TRP A 316 -20.17 -8.49 -8.99
C TRP A 316 -20.04 -7.92 -10.40
N ILE A 317 -18.90 -7.29 -10.68
CA ILE A 317 -18.53 -6.70 -11.97
C ILE A 317 -17.12 -7.11 -12.36
N ALA A 318 -16.86 -7.22 -13.67
CA ALA A 318 -15.59 -7.74 -14.18
C ALA A 318 -14.98 -6.91 -15.33
N THR A 319 -15.68 -5.87 -15.81
CA THR A 319 -15.25 -5.12 -16.99
C THR A 319 -15.41 -3.60 -16.82
N ARG A 320 -14.71 -2.84 -17.65
CA ARG A 320 -14.90 -1.38 -17.76
C ARG A 320 -16.32 -1.04 -18.17
N THR A 321 -16.90 -1.82 -19.10
CA THR A 321 -18.29 -1.68 -19.53
C THR A 321 -19.25 -1.78 -18.34
N ASP A 322 -19.02 -2.71 -17.40
CA ASP A 322 -19.80 -2.79 -16.17
C ASP A 322 -19.66 -1.55 -15.30
N VAL A 323 -18.42 -1.07 -15.11
CA VAL A 323 -18.16 0.17 -14.35
C VAL A 323 -18.94 1.34 -14.95
N GLN A 324 -18.90 1.52 -16.27
CA GLN A 324 -19.63 2.58 -16.96
C GLN A 324 -21.14 2.43 -16.83
N ARG A 325 -21.65 1.21 -16.93
CA ARG A 325 -23.07 0.89 -16.71
C ARG A 325 -23.52 1.29 -15.30
N LEU A 326 -22.72 0.98 -14.27
CA LEU A 326 -23.04 1.35 -12.88
C LEU A 326 -22.83 2.86 -12.63
N LEU A 327 -21.89 3.51 -13.29
CA LEU A 327 -21.75 4.96 -13.26
C LEU A 327 -22.99 5.67 -13.84
N ALA A 328 -23.64 5.10 -14.83
CA ALA A 328 -24.90 5.60 -15.38
C ALA A 328 -26.15 5.21 -14.56
N ALA A 329 -26.06 4.17 -13.71
CA ALA A 329 -27.20 3.65 -12.96
C ALA A 329 -27.73 4.63 -11.90
N SER A 330 -29.05 4.65 -11.71
CA SER A 330 -29.74 5.35 -10.62
C SER A 330 -30.93 4.51 -10.15
N PRO A 331 -30.90 3.97 -8.91
CA PRO A 331 -29.84 4.08 -7.91
C PRO A 331 -28.59 3.26 -8.28
N VAL A 332 -27.42 3.69 -7.79
CA VAL A 332 -26.19 2.91 -7.82
C VAL A 332 -26.25 1.81 -6.75
N PRO A 333 -25.69 0.60 -6.97
CA PRO A 333 -25.63 -0.42 -5.93
C PRO A 333 -24.84 0.03 -4.69
N LYS A 334 -25.29 -0.42 -3.51
CA LYS A 334 -24.62 -0.14 -2.23
C LYS A 334 -23.37 -0.99 -2.05
N LYS A 335 -23.41 -2.24 -2.49
CA LYS A 335 -22.31 -3.20 -2.33
C LYS A 335 -21.80 -3.60 -3.72
N ILE A 336 -20.51 -3.44 -3.94
CA ILE A 336 -19.85 -3.70 -5.23
C ILE A 336 -18.62 -4.56 -4.99
N LEU A 337 -18.53 -5.68 -5.71
CA LEU A 337 -17.32 -6.49 -5.85
C LEU A 337 -16.85 -6.39 -7.30
N GLY A 338 -15.73 -5.72 -7.54
CA GLY A 338 -15.11 -5.61 -8.88
C GLY A 338 -13.86 -6.46 -8.95
N LEU A 339 -13.86 -7.50 -9.76
CA LEU A 339 -12.72 -8.37 -9.99
C LEU A 339 -12.40 -8.36 -11.49
N PHE A 340 -11.52 -7.46 -11.90
CA PHE A 340 -11.32 -7.10 -13.30
C PHE A 340 -10.24 -7.91 -14.00
N HIS A 341 -9.45 -8.66 -13.24
CA HIS A 341 -8.40 -9.52 -13.76
C HIS A 341 -8.15 -10.72 -12.85
N GLN A 342 -7.57 -11.79 -13.41
CA GLN A 342 -7.23 -12.99 -12.62
C GLN A 342 -6.18 -12.67 -11.54
N THR A 343 -5.21 -11.84 -11.90
CA THR A 343 -4.13 -11.34 -11.05
C THR A 343 -4.22 -9.82 -10.93
N HIS A 344 -3.10 -9.11 -10.77
CA HIS A 344 -3.07 -7.64 -10.81
C HIS A 344 -3.67 -7.10 -12.11
N MET A 345 -4.22 -5.91 -12.07
CA MET A 345 -4.78 -5.27 -13.26
C MET A 345 -3.68 -4.90 -14.26
N ALA A 346 -4.06 -4.80 -15.53
CA ALA A 346 -3.16 -4.32 -16.56
C ALA A 346 -2.68 -2.90 -16.25
N VAL A 347 -1.41 -2.61 -16.57
CA VAL A 347 -0.80 -1.28 -16.38
C VAL A 347 -1.45 -0.25 -17.31
N ALA A 348 -1.39 1.01 -16.93
CA ALA A 348 -1.99 2.12 -17.69
C ALA A 348 -1.51 2.16 -19.15
N PHE A 349 -0.21 1.91 -19.37
CA PHE A 349 0.37 1.84 -20.71
C PHE A 349 -0.35 0.83 -21.61
N ASP A 350 -0.60 -0.38 -21.11
CA ASP A 350 -1.24 -1.45 -21.88
C ASP A 350 -2.74 -1.16 -22.09
N LYS A 351 -3.42 -0.54 -21.12
CA LYS A 351 -4.83 -0.13 -21.23
C LYS A 351 -5.04 1.01 -22.25
N VAL A 352 -4.16 2.01 -22.27
CA VAL A 352 -4.30 3.23 -23.08
C VAL A 352 -3.49 3.15 -24.35
N GLY A 353 -2.29 2.57 -24.31
CA GLY A 353 -1.37 2.44 -25.42
C GLY A 353 -1.80 1.45 -26.49
N ALA A 354 -2.67 0.50 -26.15
CA ALA A 354 -3.20 -0.47 -27.11
C ALA A 354 -3.88 0.23 -28.29
N GLY A 355 -3.18 0.31 -29.41
CA GLY A 355 -3.63 0.94 -30.65
C GLY A 355 -3.10 2.36 -30.92
N LYS A 356 -2.33 2.97 -30.02
CA LYS A 356 -1.69 4.28 -30.27
C LYS A 356 -0.30 4.17 -30.88
N TYR A 357 0.38 3.06 -30.64
CA TYR A 357 1.74 2.82 -31.12
C TYR A 357 1.72 1.79 -32.25
N SER A 358 2.65 1.94 -33.19
CA SER A 358 2.80 1.06 -34.35
C SER A 358 2.96 -0.43 -33.98
N ASP A 359 2.77 -1.30 -34.95
CA ASP A 359 2.67 -2.77 -34.88
C ASP A 359 3.64 -3.51 -33.94
N GLU A 360 4.75 -2.89 -33.53
CA GLU A 360 5.71 -3.49 -32.59
C GLU A 360 5.21 -3.56 -31.14
N LEU A 361 4.25 -2.72 -30.77
CA LEU A 361 3.62 -2.68 -29.44
C LEU A 361 2.16 -3.18 -29.45
N ALA A 362 1.58 -3.37 -30.64
CA ALA A 362 0.27 -3.98 -30.79
C ALA A 362 0.34 -5.45 -30.44
N ARG A 363 0.01 -5.79 -29.21
CA ARG A 363 -0.14 -7.19 -28.81
C ARG A 363 -1.52 -7.69 -29.19
N PRO A 364 -1.63 -8.88 -29.84
CA PRO A 364 -2.94 -9.53 -30.00
C PRO A 364 -3.69 -9.73 -28.67
N ALA A 365 -2.94 -9.95 -27.58
CA ALA A 365 -3.47 -10.07 -26.23
C ALA A 365 -4.04 -8.75 -25.64
N ASN A 366 -3.66 -7.61 -26.18
CA ASN A 366 -4.09 -6.29 -25.66
C ASN A 366 -5.57 -6.01 -25.90
N GLU A 367 -6.26 -6.75 -26.76
CA GLU A 367 -7.72 -6.64 -26.85
C GLU A 367 -8.43 -6.99 -25.54
N ALA A 368 -7.86 -7.90 -24.74
CA ALA A 368 -8.37 -8.25 -23.43
C ALA A 368 -8.32 -7.08 -22.43
N TYR A 369 -7.39 -6.12 -22.62
CA TYR A 369 -7.23 -4.99 -21.71
C TYR A 369 -8.06 -3.77 -22.10
N ARG A 370 -8.63 -3.73 -23.30
CA ARG A 370 -9.47 -2.61 -23.76
C ARG A 370 -10.69 -2.39 -22.90
N ASP A 371 -11.22 -3.47 -22.30
CA ASP A 371 -12.36 -3.41 -21.38
C ASP A 371 -11.94 -3.48 -19.89
N SER A 372 -10.65 -3.24 -19.60
CA SER A 372 -10.16 -3.05 -18.24
C SER A 372 -10.40 -1.60 -17.79
N PRO A 373 -11.01 -1.36 -16.63
CA PRO A 373 -11.27 0.00 -16.16
C PRO A 373 -9.96 0.71 -15.78
N MET A 374 -9.96 2.03 -15.96
CA MET A 374 -8.91 2.89 -15.39
C MET A 374 -9.18 3.12 -13.90
N LEU A 375 -8.14 3.43 -13.14
CA LEU A 375 -8.26 3.70 -11.70
C LEU A 375 -9.22 4.86 -11.41
N GLU A 376 -9.23 5.88 -12.25
CA GLU A 376 -10.16 7.01 -12.14
C GLU A 376 -11.64 6.60 -12.32
N ASP A 377 -11.93 5.63 -13.20
CA ASP A 377 -13.28 5.12 -13.42
C ASP A 377 -13.76 4.35 -12.16
N MET A 378 -12.88 3.52 -11.59
CA MET A 378 -13.15 2.79 -10.35
C MET A 378 -13.32 3.74 -9.16
N ALA A 379 -12.46 4.74 -9.03
CA ALA A 379 -12.55 5.77 -7.99
C ALA A 379 -13.89 6.53 -8.07
N ALA A 380 -14.31 6.91 -9.28
CA ALA A 380 -15.60 7.58 -9.50
C ALA A 380 -16.78 6.72 -9.09
N LEU A 381 -16.76 5.41 -9.43
CA LEU A 381 -17.82 4.47 -9.06
C LEU A 381 -17.86 4.25 -7.54
N ALA A 382 -16.70 4.07 -6.90
CA ALA A 382 -16.61 3.94 -5.44
C ALA A 382 -17.21 5.17 -4.73
N LEU A 383 -16.82 6.37 -5.15
CA LEU A 383 -17.31 7.63 -4.59
C LEU A 383 -18.82 7.78 -4.79
N LYS A 384 -19.35 7.42 -5.98
CA LYS A 384 -20.78 7.45 -6.27
C LYS A 384 -21.56 6.52 -5.35
N SER A 385 -21.10 5.28 -5.17
CA SER A 385 -21.75 4.29 -4.30
C SER A 385 -21.67 4.70 -2.82
N LEU A 386 -20.48 5.01 -2.33
CA LEU A 386 -20.25 5.36 -0.93
C LEU A 386 -21.00 6.63 -0.53
N SER A 387 -20.95 7.69 -1.34
CA SER A 387 -21.67 8.94 -1.02
C SER A 387 -23.19 8.75 -0.96
N ALA A 388 -23.75 7.88 -1.80
CA ALA A 388 -25.20 7.59 -1.80
C ALA A 388 -25.66 6.75 -0.60
N HIS A 389 -24.77 5.93 -0.02
CA HIS A 389 -25.16 4.90 0.94
C HIS A 389 -24.47 4.99 2.31
N SER A 390 -23.70 6.06 2.57
CA SER A 390 -22.95 6.23 3.82
C SER A 390 -23.41 7.47 4.61
N PRO A 391 -24.61 7.46 5.19
CA PRO A 391 -25.14 8.62 5.92
C PRO A 391 -24.27 9.03 7.13
N SER A 392 -23.44 8.12 7.65
CA SER A 392 -22.47 8.41 8.73
C SER A 392 -21.06 8.70 8.21
N GLY A 393 -20.87 8.82 6.88
CA GLY A 393 -19.59 9.01 6.23
C GLY A 393 -18.95 7.71 5.79
N PHE A 394 -17.78 7.82 5.16
CA PHE A 394 -17.03 6.67 4.65
C PHE A 394 -15.51 6.86 4.78
N TYR A 395 -14.82 5.74 4.77
CA TYR A 395 -13.39 5.65 4.50
C TYR A 395 -13.20 4.99 3.13
N LEU A 396 -12.43 5.61 2.27
CA LEU A 396 -12.09 5.07 0.94
C LEU A 396 -10.58 5.08 0.76
N MET A 397 -9.99 3.90 0.57
CA MET A 397 -8.61 3.76 0.12
C MET A 397 -8.60 3.53 -1.40
N ILE A 398 -7.73 4.25 -2.11
CA ILE A 398 -7.50 4.12 -3.56
C ILE A 398 -6.02 3.94 -3.78
N GLU A 399 -5.63 2.87 -4.45
CA GLU A 399 -4.24 2.51 -4.65
C GLU A 399 -3.85 2.47 -6.13
N GLY A 400 -2.74 3.13 -6.46
CA GLY A 400 -1.99 2.94 -7.69
C GLY A 400 -0.82 1.98 -7.47
N ALA A 401 -1.08 0.67 -7.48
CA ALA A 401 -0.13 -0.36 -7.10
C ALA A 401 0.99 -0.58 -8.13
N SER A 402 0.70 -0.32 -9.40
CA SER A 402 1.65 -0.64 -10.47
C SER A 402 2.82 0.33 -10.57
N ILE A 403 2.83 1.43 -9.81
CA ILE A 403 3.99 2.31 -9.71
C ILE A 403 5.17 1.52 -9.11
N ASP A 404 4.95 0.87 -7.96
CA ASP A 404 5.93 0.01 -7.31
C ASP A 404 6.33 -1.18 -8.18
N LYS A 405 5.33 -1.93 -8.68
CA LYS A 405 5.58 -3.14 -9.48
C LYS A 405 6.43 -2.84 -10.73
N ARG A 406 6.27 -1.66 -11.32
CA ARG A 406 7.10 -1.24 -12.45
C ARG A 406 8.45 -0.69 -12.02
N ALA A 407 8.53 -0.04 -10.85
CA ALA A 407 9.79 0.39 -10.27
C ALA A 407 10.70 -0.80 -9.93
N HIS A 408 10.15 -1.89 -9.40
CA HIS A 408 10.90 -3.13 -9.17
C HIS A 408 11.55 -3.68 -10.44
N ALA A 409 10.90 -3.53 -11.57
CA ALA A 409 11.42 -3.97 -12.86
C ALA A 409 12.33 -2.93 -13.52
N ALA A 410 12.57 -1.78 -12.89
CA ALA A 410 13.18 -0.61 -13.50
C ALA A 410 12.46 -0.19 -14.81
N ASP A 411 11.13 -0.44 -14.89
CA ASP A 411 10.29 -0.11 -16.04
C ASP A 411 9.82 1.34 -15.95
N SER A 412 10.70 2.25 -16.32
CA SER A 412 10.47 3.68 -16.19
C SER A 412 9.27 4.16 -16.98
N GLU A 413 9.03 3.62 -18.16
CA GLU A 413 7.92 4.05 -19.01
C GLU A 413 6.58 3.71 -18.38
N ARG A 414 6.38 2.44 -17.99
CA ARG A 414 5.12 2.02 -17.40
C ARG A 414 4.91 2.62 -16.02
N MET A 415 5.98 2.74 -15.21
CA MET A 415 5.92 3.40 -13.91
C MET A 415 5.41 4.86 -14.04
N ILE A 416 5.91 5.63 -15.02
CA ILE A 416 5.45 6.99 -15.25
C ILE A 416 3.98 7.03 -15.69
N TRP A 417 3.56 6.10 -16.54
CA TRP A 417 2.17 6.02 -16.98
C TRP A 417 1.22 5.66 -15.83
N ASP A 418 1.58 4.72 -14.98
CA ASP A 418 0.79 4.37 -13.80
C ASP A 418 0.75 5.51 -12.77
N THR A 419 1.84 6.30 -12.64
CA THR A 419 1.82 7.52 -11.82
C THR A 419 0.87 8.58 -12.39
N ILE A 420 0.77 8.72 -13.72
CA ILE A 420 -0.20 9.61 -14.38
C ILE A 420 -1.63 9.09 -14.18
N GLU A 421 -1.88 7.80 -14.30
CA GLU A 421 -3.18 7.18 -14.00
C GLU A 421 -3.60 7.44 -12.55
N PHE A 422 -2.67 7.25 -11.61
CA PHE A 422 -2.90 7.55 -10.19
C PHE A 422 -3.25 9.03 -9.98
N ASP A 423 -2.54 9.97 -10.59
CA ASP A 423 -2.84 11.40 -10.49
C ASP A 423 -4.23 11.76 -11.03
N ARG A 424 -4.72 11.03 -12.02
CA ARG A 424 -6.10 11.19 -12.53
C ARG A 424 -7.14 10.73 -11.51
N ALA A 425 -6.88 9.62 -10.79
CA ALA A 425 -7.73 9.20 -9.67
C ALA A 425 -7.70 10.23 -8.52
N VAL A 426 -6.54 10.82 -8.25
CA VAL A 426 -6.42 11.97 -7.31
C VAL A 426 -7.29 13.14 -7.77
N ALA A 427 -7.30 13.46 -9.06
CA ALA A 427 -8.14 14.54 -9.59
C ALA A 427 -9.64 14.27 -9.37
N VAL A 428 -10.09 13.03 -9.54
CA VAL A 428 -11.48 12.61 -9.25
C VAL A 428 -11.82 12.79 -7.76
N ALA A 429 -10.94 12.35 -6.86
CA ALA A 429 -11.13 12.49 -5.41
C ALA A 429 -11.17 13.98 -4.98
N LEU A 430 -10.27 14.81 -5.53
CA LEU A 430 -10.26 16.25 -5.25
C LEU A 430 -11.49 16.96 -5.80
N ALA A 431 -11.98 16.58 -6.97
CA ALA A 431 -13.21 17.13 -7.52
C ALA A 431 -14.43 16.78 -6.63
N PHE A 432 -14.48 15.56 -6.10
CA PHE A 432 -15.48 15.16 -5.10
C PHE A 432 -15.37 16.01 -3.84
N ALA A 433 -14.18 16.10 -3.24
CA ALA A 433 -13.95 16.85 -2.01
C ALA A 433 -14.26 18.36 -2.16
N ARG A 434 -13.91 18.96 -3.30
CA ARG A 434 -14.26 20.35 -3.58
C ARG A 434 -15.77 20.59 -3.57
N ARG A 435 -16.57 19.68 -4.12
CA ARG A 435 -18.04 19.79 -4.08
C ARG A 435 -18.56 19.69 -2.66
N THR A 436 -18.15 18.68 -1.90
CA THR A 436 -18.62 18.45 -0.54
C THR A 436 -18.14 19.49 0.46
N ASN A 437 -16.95 20.06 0.26
CA ASN A 437 -16.40 21.07 1.18
C ASN A 437 -16.88 22.50 0.90
N SER A 438 -17.46 22.76 -0.29
CA SER A 438 -17.92 24.10 -0.71
C SER A 438 -19.44 24.27 -0.67
N ASP A 439 -20.21 23.23 -0.44
CA ASP A 439 -21.68 23.26 -0.47
C ASP A 439 -22.33 23.79 0.84
N GLN A 440 -21.52 24.22 1.80
CA GLN A 440 -21.89 24.70 3.13
C GLN A 440 -22.54 23.65 4.05
N ASP A 441 -22.67 22.40 3.60
CA ASP A 441 -23.12 21.29 4.43
C ASP A 441 -21.94 20.61 5.15
N PRO A 442 -21.73 20.85 6.46
CA PRO A 442 -20.65 20.22 7.20
C PRO A 442 -20.84 18.71 7.39
N SER A 443 -22.02 18.20 7.01
CA SER A 443 -22.33 16.79 7.20
C SER A 443 -21.76 15.87 6.11
N ASN A 444 -21.07 16.42 5.11
CA ASN A 444 -20.46 15.67 4.01
C ASN A 444 -19.00 16.07 3.73
N ASP A 445 -18.40 16.91 4.56
CA ASP A 445 -17.02 17.39 4.39
C ASP A 445 -16.02 16.24 4.26
N THR A 446 -15.09 16.39 3.33
CA THR A 446 -14.19 15.33 2.91
C THR A 446 -12.72 15.73 3.05
N LEU A 447 -11.95 14.91 3.77
CA LEU A 447 -10.49 14.97 3.82
C LEU A 447 -9.92 14.07 2.72
N VAL A 448 -9.00 14.60 1.93
CA VAL A 448 -8.22 13.86 0.93
C VAL A 448 -6.76 13.85 1.37
N ILE A 449 -6.16 12.67 1.35
CA ILE A 449 -4.74 12.43 1.66
C ILE A 449 -4.13 11.67 0.48
N VAL A 450 -2.95 12.09 0.03
CA VAL A 450 -2.19 11.45 -1.04
C VAL A 450 -0.79 11.17 -0.53
N THR A 451 -0.36 9.91 -0.55
CA THR A 451 0.96 9.49 -0.06
C THR A 451 1.46 8.24 -0.79
N ALA A 452 2.57 7.70 -0.32
CA ALA A 452 3.08 6.36 -0.64
C ALA A 452 3.34 5.61 0.67
N ASP A 453 3.48 4.32 0.62
CA ASP A 453 3.85 3.45 1.76
C ASP A 453 5.36 3.38 1.96
N HIS A 454 6.12 3.44 0.88
CA HIS A 454 7.59 3.53 0.79
C HIS A 454 8.00 4.18 -0.54
N GLU A 455 9.30 4.32 -0.77
CA GLU A 455 9.86 4.60 -2.09
C GLU A 455 10.41 3.30 -2.67
N SER A 456 10.29 3.13 -3.99
CA SER A 456 10.76 1.95 -4.70
C SER A 456 11.81 2.30 -5.76
N GLY A 457 12.89 1.52 -5.80
CA GLY A 457 13.92 1.59 -6.81
C GLY A 457 15.00 2.64 -6.62
N GLY A 458 14.84 3.57 -5.68
CA GLY A 458 15.79 4.67 -5.50
C GLY A 458 15.90 5.54 -6.76
N LEU A 459 14.74 5.86 -7.36
CA LEU A 459 14.66 6.58 -8.62
C LEU A 459 15.28 7.97 -8.53
N GLY A 460 16.12 8.30 -9.50
CA GLY A 460 16.65 9.65 -9.76
C GLY A 460 16.43 10.10 -11.18
N ILE A 461 16.11 11.39 -11.40
CA ILE A 461 16.13 12.01 -12.72
C ILE A 461 17.52 12.59 -12.89
N ILE A 462 18.36 11.93 -13.69
CA ILE A 462 19.80 12.23 -13.77
C ILE A 462 20.17 13.02 -15.02
N GLY A 463 19.26 13.19 -15.98
CA GLY A 463 19.52 13.98 -17.17
C GLY A 463 18.31 14.13 -18.07
N VAL A 464 18.46 15.02 -19.06
CA VAL A 464 17.50 15.25 -20.16
C VAL A 464 18.26 15.34 -21.46
N GLY A 465 17.85 14.58 -22.49
CA GLY A 465 18.48 14.58 -23.80
C GLY A 465 18.05 15.75 -24.69
N ASN A 466 18.93 16.09 -25.60
CA ASN A 466 18.66 17.02 -26.69
C ASN A 466 18.85 16.29 -28.02
N GLU A 467 18.05 16.62 -29.02
CA GLU A 467 18.10 16.05 -30.40
C GLU A 467 19.50 16.06 -31.03
N ARG A 468 20.25 17.10 -30.77
CA ARG A 468 21.61 17.27 -31.34
C ARG A 468 22.65 16.32 -30.72
N TYR A 469 22.33 15.73 -29.57
CA TYR A 469 23.23 14.88 -28.81
C TYR A 469 22.66 13.51 -28.57
N ALA A 470 21.74 13.05 -29.41
CA ALA A 470 21.23 11.68 -29.33
C ALA A 470 22.43 10.70 -29.37
N PRO A 471 22.72 10.00 -28.27
CA PRO A 471 23.91 9.18 -28.19
C PRO A 471 23.76 7.94 -29.05
N ALA A 472 24.85 7.51 -29.64
CA ALA A 472 24.89 6.32 -30.49
C ALA A 472 24.64 5.02 -29.71
N THR A 473 24.87 5.07 -28.38
CA THR A 473 24.62 3.95 -27.46
C THR A 473 24.15 4.46 -26.11
N LEU A 474 23.35 3.67 -25.39
CA LEU A 474 22.83 4.04 -24.07
C LEU A 474 23.96 4.26 -23.04
N GLY A 475 25.00 3.43 -23.02
CA GLY A 475 26.14 3.62 -22.13
C GLY A 475 26.95 4.89 -22.41
N LYS A 476 26.94 5.38 -23.65
CA LYS A 476 27.50 6.68 -23.99
C LYS A 476 26.58 7.82 -23.53
N ALA A 477 25.26 7.63 -23.61
CA ALA A 477 24.28 8.57 -23.12
C ALA A 477 24.53 8.93 -21.65
N VAL A 478 24.63 7.95 -20.79
CA VAL A 478 24.80 8.18 -19.35
C VAL A 478 26.06 8.99 -19.06
N ARG A 479 27.18 8.68 -19.71
CA ARG A 479 28.44 9.40 -19.55
C ARG A 479 28.37 10.81 -20.12
N ASP A 480 27.73 10.99 -21.26
CA ASP A 480 27.60 12.29 -21.89
C ASP A 480 26.57 13.18 -21.16
N TYR A 481 25.51 12.60 -20.59
CA TYR A 481 24.54 13.33 -19.75
C TYR A 481 25.13 13.70 -18.39
N ALA A 482 25.94 12.86 -17.77
CA ALA A 482 26.70 13.23 -16.58
C ALA A 482 27.69 14.37 -16.85
N ALA A 483 28.06 14.60 -18.12
CA ALA A 483 28.89 15.69 -18.58
C ALA A 483 28.13 16.98 -18.99
N VAL A 484 26.80 17.03 -18.80
CA VAL A 484 25.94 18.20 -19.12
C VAL A 484 26.41 19.49 -18.43
N PHE A 485 27.16 19.40 -17.34
CA PHE A 485 27.78 20.54 -16.66
C PHE A 485 28.91 21.22 -17.44
N ARG A 486 29.29 20.75 -18.63
CA ARG A 486 30.40 21.30 -19.45
C ARG A 486 29.96 22.15 -20.63
N PHE A 487 28.72 22.62 -20.67
CA PHE A 487 28.28 23.47 -21.77
C PHE A 487 28.92 24.84 -21.70
N THR A 488 29.77 25.11 -22.68
CA THR A 488 30.46 26.39 -22.86
C THR A 488 29.70 27.38 -23.75
N THR A 489 28.58 26.98 -24.33
CA THR A 489 27.74 27.84 -25.18
C THR A 489 26.26 27.77 -24.79
N PRO A 490 25.78 28.74 -24.00
CA PRO A 490 24.45 28.71 -23.40
C PRO A 490 23.27 28.91 -24.34
N GLN A 491 23.46 29.35 -25.55
CA GLN A 491 22.38 30.01 -26.33
C GLN A 491 21.51 29.08 -27.17
N GLU A 492 21.82 27.78 -27.27
CA GLU A 492 21.12 26.90 -28.20
C GLU A 492 20.47 25.64 -27.59
N LEU A 493 20.54 25.45 -26.28
CA LEU A 493 20.11 24.21 -25.65
C LEU A 493 18.90 24.42 -24.76
N THR A 494 17.73 24.07 -25.24
CA THR A 494 16.56 23.84 -24.39
C THR A 494 16.58 22.38 -23.93
N LEU A 495 16.91 22.15 -22.66
CA LEU A 495 16.91 20.82 -22.03
C LEU A 495 15.57 20.56 -21.33
N PHE A 496 14.47 20.89 -22.00
CA PHE A 496 13.12 20.66 -21.43
C PHE A 496 12.43 19.55 -22.21
N PRO A 497 12.12 18.42 -21.52
CA PRO A 497 11.37 17.34 -22.15
C PRO A 497 9.91 17.76 -22.30
N ASN A 498 9.47 18.04 -23.52
CA ASN A 498 8.08 18.33 -23.83
C ASN A 498 7.56 17.24 -24.78
N TYR A 499 6.52 16.54 -24.35
CA TYR A 499 5.91 15.45 -25.09
C TYR A 499 4.57 15.90 -25.68
N PRO A 500 4.21 15.49 -26.91
CA PRO A 500 2.83 15.58 -27.36
C PRO A 500 1.96 14.65 -26.51
N LEU A 501 0.86 15.19 -25.99
CA LEU A 501 -0.01 14.51 -25.05
C LEU A 501 -1.40 14.31 -25.64
N ASP A 502 -2.08 13.26 -25.21
CA ASP A 502 -3.51 13.11 -25.41
C ASP A 502 -4.32 13.99 -24.44
N ASP A 503 -5.64 13.97 -24.59
CA ASP A 503 -6.58 14.69 -23.72
C ASP A 503 -6.54 14.25 -22.25
N LYS A 504 -5.93 13.10 -21.98
CA LYS A 504 -5.76 12.51 -20.64
C LYS A 504 -4.38 12.78 -20.05
N GLY A 505 -3.46 13.41 -20.79
CA GLY A 505 -2.12 13.73 -20.33
C GLY A 505 -1.10 12.59 -20.49
N PHE A 506 -1.44 11.55 -21.27
CA PHE A 506 -0.49 10.51 -21.62
C PHE A 506 0.26 10.87 -22.91
N PRO A 507 1.55 10.52 -23.01
CA PRO A 507 2.33 10.73 -24.23
C PRO A 507 1.70 10.01 -25.43
N THR A 508 1.58 10.71 -26.57
CA THR A 508 1.04 10.15 -27.82
C THR A 508 2.12 9.69 -28.79
N ASP A 509 3.28 10.30 -28.68
CA ASP A 509 4.46 9.93 -29.47
C ASP A 509 5.69 9.98 -28.56
N PRO A 510 6.32 8.83 -28.29
CA PRO A 510 7.56 8.75 -27.55
C PRO A 510 8.73 9.20 -28.44
N ASP A 511 8.76 10.47 -28.79
CA ASP A 511 9.83 11.07 -29.59
C ASP A 511 11.19 10.85 -28.91
N PRO A 512 12.09 10.08 -29.52
CA PRO A 512 13.40 9.79 -28.97
C PRO A 512 14.28 11.02 -28.73
N SER A 513 13.95 12.18 -29.30
CA SER A 513 14.67 13.41 -29.06
C SER A 513 14.34 14.08 -27.72
N ARG A 514 13.24 13.71 -27.08
CA ARG A 514 12.72 14.34 -25.86
C ARG A 514 12.85 13.41 -24.65
N LYS A 515 14.08 13.07 -24.31
CA LYS A 515 14.36 11.98 -23.38
C LYS A 515 14.59 12.49 -21.97
N ILE A 516 13.92 11.84 -21.01
CA ILE A 516 14.36 11.85 -19.62
C ILE A 516 15.29 10.66 -19.42
N LEU A 517 16.43 10.89 -18.78
CA LEU A 517 17.31 9.83 -18.33
C LEU A 517 17.06 9.57 -16.86
N LEU A 518 16.62 8.36 -16.53
CA LEU A 518 16.36 7.91 -15.19
C LEU A 518 17.46 6.97 -14.70
N GLY A 519 17.81 7.09 -13.45
CA GLY A 519 18.73 6.19 -12.75
C GLY A 519 18.02 5.51 -11.61
N TRP A 520 18.33 4.24 -11.39
CA TRP A 520 17.77 3.39 -10.37
C TRP A 520 18.85 2.97 -9.38
N ALA A 521 18.80 3.42 -8.12
CA ALA A 521 19.81 3.09 -7.11
C ALA A 521 19.72 1.64 -6.65
N GLY A 522 18.54 1.05 -6.69
CA GLY A 522 18.33 -0.36 -6.36
C GLY A 522 18.88 -1.33 -7.43
N ALA A 523 19.25 -0.81 -8.59
CA ALA A 523 19.94 -1.51 -9.66
C ALA A 523 21.00 -0.55 -10.24
N PRO A 524 22.14 -0.37 -9.55
CA PRO A 524 23.08 0.72 -9.81
C PRO A 524 23.78 0.66 -11.17
N ASP A 525 23.75 -0.46 -11.82
CA ASP A 525 24.24 -0.68 -13.16
C ASP A 525 23.18 -0.39 -14.26
N HIS A 526 21.95 -0.08 -13.86
CA HIS A 526 20.87 0.19 -14.78
C HIS A 526 20.70 1.66 -15.07
N ASN A 527 20.62 1.96 -16.36
CA ASN A 527 20.19 3.25 -16.88
C ASN A 527 19.13 3.02 -17.92
N GLU A 528 18.04 3.71 -17.82
CA GLU A 528 16.98 3.63 -18.78
C GLU A 528 16.67 4.99 -19.39
N ASN A 529 16.67 4.99 -20.73
CA ASN A 529 16.13 6.08 -21.50
C ASN A 529 14.74 5.66 -22.01
N TRP A 530 13.73 5.89 -21.18
CA TRP A 530 12.40 5.34 -21.39
C TRP A 530 11.76 5.74 -22.72
N VAL A 531 12.09 6.90 -23.26
CA VAL A 531 11.47 7.39 -24.49
C VAL A 531 12.10 6.79 -25.75
N SER A 532 13.36 6.39 -25.70
CA SER A 532 14.00 5.74 -26.84
C SER A 532 13.79 4.24 -26.89
N ASN A 533 13.37 3.66 -25.79
CA ASN A 533 13.18 2.23 -25.64
C ASN A 533 11.70 1.89 -25.56
N ARG A 534 11.04 1.86 -26.69
CA ARG A 534 9.70 1.25 -26.80
C ARG A 534 9.71 -0.22 -26.41
N ILE A 535 10.85 -0.85 -26.57
CA ILE A 535 11.19 -2.17 -26.04
C ILE A 535 12.24 -1.90 -24.99
N GLN A 536 11.93 -2.15 -23.73
CA GLN A 536 12.91 -2.01 -22.69
C GLN A 536 14.17 -2.81 -23.02
N GLN A 537 15.23 -2.10 -23.28
CA GLN A 537 16.56 -2.64 -23.42
C GLN A 537 17.39 -2.05 -22.29
N GLU A 538 17.39 -2.73 -21.22
CA GLU A 538 18.26 -2.41 -20.11
C GLU A 538 19.68 -2.75 -20.51
N GLN A 539 20.59 -1.83 -20.29
CA GLN A 539 22.02 -2.05 -20.51
C GLN A 539 22.74 -1.76 -19.20
N ALA A 540 23.32 -2.80 -18.63
CA ALA A 540 24.23 -2.63 -17.52
C ALA A 540 25.46 -1.83 -17.96
N ILE A 541 25.96 -0.94 -17.12
CA ILE A 541 27.17 -0.15 -17.35
C ILE A 541 28.35 -0.90 -16.75
N ALA A 542 29.15 -1.52 -17.61
CA ALA A 542 30.39 -2.13 -17.17
C ALA A 542 31.42 -1.07 -16.80
N GLN A 543 31.99 -1.16 -15.62
CA GLN A 543 33.16 -0.43 -15.19
C GLN A 543 34.44 -1.10 -15.74
N LYS A 544 35.59 -0.45 -15.58
CA LYS A 544 36.86 -1.01 -16.03
C LYS A 544 37.14 -2.34 -15.31
N GLY A 545 37.27 -3.42 -16.05
CA GLY A 545 37.50 -4.77 -15.53
C GLY A 545 36.25 -5.61 -15.32
N GLU A 546 35.06 -5.04 -15.57
CA GLU A 546 33.80 -5.75 -15.53
C GLU A 546 33.30 -6.10 -16.92
N THR A 547 32.48 -7.13 -17.00
CA THR A 547 31.77 -7.50 -18.24
C THR A 547 30.28 -7.60 -17.96
N THR A 548 29.47 -7.14 -18.89
CA THR A 548 28.02 -7.33 -18.85
C THR A 548 27.62 -8.60 -19.57
N VAL A 549 26.64 -9.30 -19.02
CA VAL A 549 26.07 -10.51 -19.62
C VAL A 549 24.57 -10.36 -19.68
N SER A 550 24.00 -10.52 -20.87
CA SER A 550 22.55 -10.60 -21.03
C SER A 550 22.02 -11.87 -20.38
N VAL A 551 21.04 -11.74 -19.51
CA VAL A 551 20.34 -12.84 -18.86
C VAL A 551 18.85 -12.71 -19.13
N ALA A 552 18.10 -13.81 -19.00
CA ALA A 552 16.65 -13.74 -18.98
C ALA A 552 16.24 -12.85 -17.79
N ASN A 553 15.38 -11.85 -18.03
CA ASN A 553 14.84 -11.05 -16.95
C ASN A 553 14.10 -11.99 -16.00
N PRO A 554 14.51 -12.13 -14.73
CA PRO A 554 13.79 -12.95 -13.79
C PRO A 554 12.44 -12.30 -13.57
N ALA A 555 11.39 -12.90 -14.11
CA ALA A 555 10.05 -12.45 -13.80
C ALA A 555 9.85 -12.52 -12.30
N ARG A 556 9.28 -11.50 -11.71
CA ARG A 556 8.74 -11.64 -10.38
C ARG A 556 7.50 -12.50 -10.44
N ASP A 557 7.53 -13.53 -9.64
CA ASP A 557 6.41 -14.42 -9.48
C ASP A 557 5.22 -13.67 -8.87
N GLY A 558 4.04 -14.07 -9.29
CA GLY A 558 2.79 -13.61 -8.74
C GLY A 558 2.11 -12.49 -9.53
N ASP A 559 2.81 -11.89 -10.44
CA ASP A 559 2.25 -10.75 -11.16
C ASP A 559 1.41 -11.13 -12.38
N GLY A 560 1.25 -12.38 -12.71
CA GLY A 560 0.44 -12.87 -13.84
C GLY A 560 0.99 -12.51 -15.23
N PRO A 561 0.31 -12.93 -16.29
CA PRO A 561 0.79 -12.76 -17.66
C PRO A 561 0.93 -11.30 -18.10
N ASP A 562 0.36 -10.38 -17.39
CA ASP A 562 0.27 -8.97 -17.76
C ASP A 562 1.23 -8.07 -17.00
N SER A 563 1.68 -8.52 -15.86
CA SER A 563 2.81 -7.95 -15.14
C SER A 563 4.13 -8.43 -15.71
N ASP A 564 4.02 -9.12 -16.80
CA ASP A 564 5.03 -9.86 -17.48
C ASP A 564 6.20 -8.95 -17.89
N ASN A 565 7.07 -8.72 -16.93
CA ASN A 565 8.38 -8.10 -17.17
C ASN A 565 9.24 -8.93 -18.14
N LYS A 566 8.73 -10.07 -18.58
CA LYS A 566 9.43 -10.98 -19.50
C LYS A 566 9.33 -10.57 -20.94
N THR A 567 8.24 -9.89 -21.34
CA THR A 567 8.03 -9.58 -22.76
C THR A 567 7.35 -8.23 -22.99
N VAL A 568 7.80 -7.50 -23.99
CA VAL A 568 7.11 -6.34 -24.55
C VAL A 568 6.86 -6.61 -26.03
N GLY A 569 5.62 -6.47 -26.48
CA GLY A 569 5.26 -6.79 -27.88
C GLY A 569 5.55 -8.24 -28.27
N GLY A 570 5.49 -9.19 -27.30
CA GLY A 570 5.83 -10.59 -27.54
C GLY A 570 7.33 -10.90 -27.62
N LYS A 571 8.20 -9.90 -27.43
CA LYS A 571 9.65 -10.08 -27.40
C LYS A 571 10.15 -10.12 -25.96
N PRO A 572 11.07 -11.02 -25.61
CA PRO A 572 11.68 -11.04 -24.29
C PRO A 572 12.34 -9.70 -23.96
N ILE A 573 12.14 -9.22 -22.75
CA ILE A 573 12.91 -8.11 -22.19
C ILE A 573 14.21 -8.70 -21.65
N PRO A 574 15.38 -8.29 -22.16
CA PRO A 574 16.64 -8.80 -21.65
C PRO A 574 16.91 -8.25 -20.26
N GLY A 575 17.43 -9.09 -19.39
CA GLY A 575 18.08 -8.69 -18.16
C GLY A 575 19.60 -8.70 -18.33
N PHE A 576 20.30 -8.00 -17.45
CA PHE A 576 21.76 -7.93 -17.46
C PHE A 576 22.33 -8.21 -16.08
N LEU A 577 23.46 -8.90 -16.05
CA LEU A 577 24.31 -9.03 -14.88
C LEU A 577 25.65 -8.40 -15.17
N VAL A 578 26.18 -7.68 -14.21
CA VAL A 578 27.57 -7.24 -14.25
C VAL A 578 28.44 -8.34 -13.63
N ARG A 579 29.46 -8.74 -14.35
CA ARG A 579 30.49 -9.68 -13.86
C ARG A 579 31.78 -8.94 -13.63
N GLY A 580 32.45 -9.28 -12.57
CA GLY A 580 33.76 -8.69 -12.25
C GLY A 580 34.12 -8.89 -10.79
N THR A 581 35.25 -8.35 -10.42
CA THR A 581 35.69 -8.31 -9.03
C THR A 581 35.23 -6.99 -8.43
N ILE A 582 34.42 -7.04 -7.40
CA ILE A 582 34.03 -5.85 -6.64
C ILE A 582 35.13 -5.49 -5.63
N GLU A 583 35.17 -4.22 -5.23
CA GLU A 583 36.21 -3.68 -4.32
C GLU A 583 36.34 -4.45 -3.01
N ASN A 584 35.34 -5.19 -2.59
CA ASN A 584 35.33 -5.99 -1.37
C ASN A 584 35.81 -7.44 -1.55
N GLY A 585 36.30 -7.82 -2.72
CA GLY A 585 36.77 -9.20 -3.00
C GLY A 585 35.62 -10.20 -3.23
N GLU A 586 34.38 -9.75 -3.25
CA GLU A 586 33.25 -10.57 -3.66
C GLU A 586 33.24 -10.71 -5.17
N THR A 587 33.03 -11.90 -5.68
CA THR A 587 32.94 -12.14 -7.11
C THR A 587 31.49 -11.95 -7.52
N ALA A 588 31.24 -11.04 -8.45
CA ALA A 588 29.96 -10.99 -9.14
C ALA A 588 29.69 -12.38 -9.74
N CYS A 589 28.44 -12.79 -9.73
CA CYS A 589 27.99 -14.14 -10.06
C CYS A 589 28.81 -14.78 -11.22
N PRO A 590 29.56 -15.85 -10.97
CA PRO A 590 30.50 -16.38 -11.95
C PRO A 590 29.83 -17.15 -13.09
N ASP A 591 28.58 -17.58 -12.90
CA ASP A 591 27.82 -18.34 -13.89
C ASP A 591 26.35 -17.93 -13.89
N VAL A 592 25.88 -17.37 -15.00
CA VAL A 592 24.50 -16.93 -15.19
C VAL A 592 23.46 -18.05 -15.07
N THR A 593 23.86 -19.31 -15.20
CA THR A 593 22.95 -20.44 -15.06
C THR A 593 22.68 -20.81 -13.60
N VAL A 594 23.51 -20.30 -12.67
CA VAL A 594 23.46 -20.60 -11.23
C VAL A 594 23.09 -19.36 -10.40
N CYS A 595 22.99 -18.18 -11.02
CA CYS A 595 22.62 -16.96 -10.35
C CYS A 595 21.11 -16.96 -10.10
N THR A 596 20.74 -17.08 -8.85
CA THR A 596 19.36 -16.94 -8.38
C THR A 596 19.14 -15.54 -7.80
N ALA A 597 17.89 -15.17 -7.56
CA ALA A 597 17.54 -13.92 -6.90
C ALA A 597 18.21 -13.76 -5.51
N ASP A 598 18.60 -14.86 -4.89
CA ASP A 598 19.24 -14.90 -3.57
C ASP A 598 20.78 -14.85 -3.63
N THR A 599 21.36 -14.88 -4.82
CA THR A 599 22.82 -14.81 -4.97
C THR A 599 23.23 -13.33 -5.02
N PRO A 600 24.11 -12.84 -4.13
CA PRO A 600 24.61 -11.47 -4.21
C PRO A 600 25.22 -11.23 -5.58
N SER A 601 24.56 -10.46 -6.40
CA SER A 601 25.06 -10.02 -7.69
C SER A 601 25.03 -8.51 -7.73
N VAL A 602 26.14 -7.90 -8.10
CA VAL A 602 26.15 -6.47 -8.44
C VAL A 602 25.43 -6.35 -9.79
N GLY A 603 24.45 -5.45 -9.86
CA GLY A 603 23.78 -5.19 -11.12
C GLY A 603 22.67 -6.16 -11.48
N HIS A 604 21.82 -6.48 -10.54
CA HIS A 604 20.61 -7.23 -10.83
C HIS A 604 19.53 -6.33 -11.45
N THR A 605 18.75 -6.85 -12.41
CA THR A 605 17.68 -6.09 -13.10
C THR A 605 16.47 -5.78 -12.22
N ILE A 606 16.44 -6.21 -10.98
CA ILE A 606 15.36 -5.97 -10.03
C ILE A 606 15.82 -4.97 -8.99
N SER A 607 15.10 -3.88 -8.87
CA SER A 607 15.31 -2.91 -7.80
C SER A 607 14.43 -3.22 -6.59
N GLY A 608 14.91 -2.84 -5.40
CA GLY A 608 14.19 -3.00 -4.13
C GLY A 608 13.57 -1.70 -3.64
N HIS A 609 12.86 -1.79 -2.51
CA HIS A 609 12.42 -0.61 -1.77
C HIS A 609 13.62 0.12 -1.15
N THR A 610 13.43 1.39 -0.84
CA THR A 610 14.43 2.18 -0.12
C THR A 610 13.89 2.68 1.22
N ALA A 611 14.79 3.10 2.10
CA ALA A 611 14.46 3.71 3.39
C ALA A 611 14.14 5.21 3.28
N SER A 612 13.92 5.73 2.08
CA SER A 612 13.63 7.15 1.87
C SER A 612 12.28 7.53 2.45
N ASP A 613 12.22 8.71 3.08
CA ASP A 613 10.94 9.32 3.45
C ASP A 613 10.09 9.57 2.21
N VAL A 614 8.79 9.44 2.34
CA VAL A 614 7.85 9.67 1.23
C VAL A 614 7.02 10.95 1.43
N PRO A 615 6.63 11.64 0.34
CA PRO A 615 5.80 12.82 0.46
C PRO A 615 4.35 12.44 0.80
N LEU A 616 3.75 13.17 1.74
CA LEU A 616 2.34 13.13 2.01
C LEU A 616 1.73 14.51 1.76
N SER A 617 0.66 14.58 0.98
CA SER A 617 -0.08 15.80 0.73
C SER A 617 -1.54 15.63 1.17
N ALA A 618 -2.15 16.68 1.74
CA ALA A 618 -3.53 16.62 2.24
C ALA A 618 -4.31 17.88 1.89
N SER A 619 -5.62 17.75 1.71
CA SER A 619 -6.55 18.86 1.49
C SER A 619 -7.90 18.60 2.16
N GLY A 620 -8.57 19.65 2.62
CA GLY A 620 -9.85 19.57 3.32
C GLY A 620 -9.75 19.72 4.84
N PRO A 621 -10.81 19.36 5.58
CA PRO A 621 -10.84 19.52 7.03
C PRO A 621 -9.68 18.81 7.73
N GLY A 622 -8.93 19.53 8.55
CA GLY A 622 -7.80 18.99 9.31
C GLY A 622 -6.51 18.77 8.51
N ALA A 623 -6.46 19.13 7.23
CA ALA A 623 -5.28 18.96 6.36
C ALA A 623 -4.02 19.62 6.93
N TRP A 624 -4.15 20.73 7.64
CA TRP A 624 -3.04 21.45 8.29
C TRP A 624 -2.22 20.60 9.27
N GLN A 625 -2.73 19.45 9.72
CA GLN A 625 -2.02 18.54 10.64
C GLN A 625 -0.94 17.71 9.93
N PHE A 626 -0.99 17.64 8.60
CA PHE A 626 -0.10 16.80 7.78
C PHE A 626 1.15 17.53 7.28
N VAL A 627 1.56 18.62 7.94
CA VAL A 627 2.81 19.34 7.67
C VAL A 627 3.94 18.82 8.55
N GLY A 628 5.20 18.95 8.09
CA GLY A 628 6.38 18.53 8.83
C GLY A 628 6.86 17.14 8.46
N VAL A 629 7.77 16.58 9.27
CA VAL A 629 8.30 15.23 9.13
C VAL A 629 7.84 14.43 10.34
N TYR A 630 7.27 13.24 10.12
CA TYR A 630 6.66 12.43 11.18
C TYR A 630 6.61 10.95 10.79
N GLU A 631 6.34 10.11 11.79
CA GLU A 631 6.19 8.66 11.59
C GLU A 631 4.92 8.30 10.79
N ASN A 632 4.99 7.21 10.03
CA ASN A 632 3.80 6.69 9.33
C ASN A 632 2.65 6.36 10.30
N THR A 633 2.94 5.94 11.52
CA THR A 633 1.94 5.69 12.58
C THR A 633 1.18 6.93 13.03
N ASP A 634 1.77 8.13 12.89
CA ASP A 634 1.10 9.39 13.28
C ASP A 634 -0.09 9.71 12.36
N VAL A 635 -0.09 9.20 11.13
CA VAL A 635 -1.14 9.44 10.13
C VAL A 635 -2.49 8.98 10.63
N PHE A 636 -2.57 7.81 11.27
CA PHE A 636 -3.79 7.30 11.90
C PHE A 636 -4.42 8.30 12.87
N LEU A 637 -3.62 8.81 13.82
CA LEU A 637 -4.08 9.79 14.81
C LEU A 637 -4.47 11.12 14.16
N LYS A 638 -3.73 11.58 13.15
CA LYS A 638 -4.04 12.80 12.40
C LYS A 638 -5.38 12.66 11.66
N ILE A 639 -5.66 11.51 11.06
CA ILE A 639 -6.96 11.21 10.41
C ILE A 639 -8.08 11.21 11.47
N LEU A 640 -7.91 10.52 12.58
CA LEU A 640 -8.90 10.50 13.65
C LEU A 640 -9.20 11.92 14.16
N ARG A 641 -8.17 12.72 14.41
CA ARG A 641 -8.31 14.12 14.85
C ARG A 641 -9.04 14.98 13.82
N ALA A 642 -8.77 14.81 12.53
CA ALA A 642 -9.48 15.51 11.46
C ALA A 642 -10.95 15.08 11.38
N SER A 643 -11.27 13.85 11.77
CA SER A 643 -12.61 13.26 11.68
C SER A 643 -13.51 13.51 12.90
N THR A 644 -13.00 14.17 13.94
CA THR A 644 -13.68 14.35 15.22
C THR A 644 -14.51 15.62 15.34
N GLY A 645 -15.50 15.78 14.56
CA GLY A 645 -16.56 16.71 14.94
C GLY A 645 -17.47 16.15 16.04
N ASN A 646 -18.57 16.80 16.31
CA ASN A 646 -19.58 16.48 17.33
C ASN A 646 -20.23 15.08 17.18
N TYR A 647 -19.50 14.05 16.75
CA TYR A 647 -20.00 12.70 16.76
C TYR A 647 -20.09 12.19 18.19
N ARG A 648 -21.30 11.92 18.65
CA ARG A 648 -21.52 11.17 19.89
C ARG A 648 -21.01 9.75 19.63
N VAL A 649 -19.97 9.37 20.34
CA VAL A 649 -19.61 7.96 20.46
C VAL A 649 -20.82 7.26 21.08
N GLY A 650 -21.30 6.18 20.46
CA GLY A 650 -22.44 5.42 20.98
C GLY A 650 -22.22 5.04 22.44
N SER A 651 -23.30 4.83 23.17
CA SER A 651 -23.36 4.64 24.62
C SER A 651 -22.51 3.47 25.18
N ASP A 652 -21.92 2.66 24.34
CA ASP A 652 -21.07 1.52 24.73
C ASP A 652 -19.60 1.86 24.97
N ALA A 653 -19.15 3.05 24.58
CA ALA A 653 -17.83 3.54 24.97
C ALA A 653 -17.99 4.41 26.20
N GLY A 654 -17.73 3.87 27.37
CA GLY A 654 -17.76 4.56 28.67
C GLY A 654 -16.75 5.72 28.77
N LEU A 655 -16.90 6.73 27.90
CA LEU A 655 -16.05 7.89 27.78
C LEU A 655 -16.69 9.06 28.54
N THR A 656 -16.33 9.22 29.79
CA THR A 656 -16.59 10.43 30.55
C THR A 656 -15.65 11.56 30.11
N PRO A 657 -16.11 12.81 29.94
CA PRO A 657 -15.24 13.95 29.65
C PRO A 657 -14.36 14.24 30.88
N GLY A 658 -13.07 14.02 30.76
CA GLY A 658 -12.08 14.30 31.81
C GLY A 658 -11.13 15.43 31.39
N ALA A 659 -11.06 16.42 32.22
CA ALA A 659 -10.10 17.50 32.46
C ALA A 659 -9.00 17.79 31.40
N SER A 660 -8.88 19.08 31.11
CA SER A 660 -7.89 19.75 30.26
C SER A 660 -6.45 19.24 30.43
N ALA A 661 -5.87 18.75 29.34
CA ALA A 661 -4.43 18.48 29.27
C ALA A 661 -3.63 19.80 29.17
N ARG A 662 -2.61 19.93 30.00
CA ARG A 662 -1.60 20.99 29.89
C ARG A 662 -0.77 20.84 28.62
N PRO A 663 -0.35 21.92 27.97
CA PRO A 663 0.49 21.82 26.78
C PRO A 663 1.86 21.22 27.15
N VAL A 664 2.26 20.22 26.37
CA VAL A 664 3.62 19.61 26.44
C VAL A 664 4.60 20.65 25.89
N GLN A 665 5.56 21.06 26.70
CA GLN A 665 6.70 21.84 26.23
C GLN A 665 7.65 20.95 25.42
N PRO A 666 8.29 21.47 24.36
CA PRO A 666 9.25 20.71 23.58
C PRO A 666 10.48 20.41 24.47
N ARG A 667 10.88 19.17 24.49
CA ARG A 667 12.16 18.76 25.07
C ARG A 667 13.30 19.30 24.21
N LYS A 668 14.26 19.92 24.88
CA LYS A 668 15.54 20.37 24.29
C LYS A 668 16.40 19.18 23.91
#